data_a5a9744f26587b7da0da2fa9075142fa
#
_entry.id   a5a9744f26587b7da0da2fa9075142fa
#
_cell.length_a   1.000
_cell.length_b   1.000
_cell.length_c   1.000
_cell.angle_alpha   90.00
_cell.angle_beta   90.00
_cell.angle_gamma   90.00
#
_symmetry.space_group_name_H-M   'P 1'
#
loop_
_entity.id
_entity.type
_entity.pdbx_description
1 polymer ?
#
loop_
_entity_poly.entity_id
_entity_poly.type
_entity_poly.pdbx_seq_one_letter_code
_entity_poly.pdbx_strand_id
1 'polypeptide(L)'
;MVYDVTMLKAFYASYKGKMEHVRAILQRPLTLAEKILYTHLFDEKGVKDYKRGEDYVNFRPDRVAMQDATAQMALLQFMNAGREQVAVPSTVHCDHLIQAYRGAREDIATATRTNEEVYDFLRDVSSRYGIGFWQPGAGIIHQVVLENYAFPGGMMVGTDSHTPNAGGLGMVAIGVGGADAVDVMTGMEWELKMPRLIGVHLKGELNGWAAPKDVILKLAGILTVKGGTNAIIEYFGPGTASLSATGKATICNMGAEVGATTSLFPYDDRMATYLKATGREEVAEMADSVAGDLRADADIMIAPEKYYDRVIEIDLSRLEPYINGPFTPDAATPISEFAEKVLVNGYPRKMEVGLIGSCTNSSYQDLSRAVSLARQVEEKHLKVAAPLIVNPGSERIRATAERDGMIGTFEKVGATIMANACGPCIGQWKRETDNPTRKNSIVTSFNRNFAKRADGNPNTYAFVASPELTMALTIAGDLCFNPLTDVLVNREGEKVKLSEPVGEELPPKGFAEGSEGYIAPSSEKVEINVNPHSQRLQLLQPFPAWEGTDLLNMPLLIKAQGKCTTDHISMAGPWLRFRGHLENISDNMLMGAVNAFNGETNSVWNRSTNTYGPVSGTAKMYKSEGISSIVVAEENYGEGSSREHAAMEPRFLNVRVILAKSFARIHETNLKKQGMLALTFVDKTDYDKIQEHDLISVIGLMDFVPGRNLKIVLHHEDGTKDSFEAQHTYNEQQIGWFRAGSALNAR
;
A
#
# COMPACT_ATOMS: atom_id res chain seq x y z
N MET A 1 8.01 -27.01 -6.43
CA MET A 1 8.29 -25.58 -6.62
C MET A 1 7.05 -24.79 -6.23
N VAL A 2 7.23 -23.68 -5.53
CA VAL A 2 6.12 -22.84 -5.04
C VAL A 2 5.53 -21.97 -6.15
N TYR A 3 6.37 -21.53 -7.10
CA TYR A 3 5.95 -20.69 -8.23
C TYR A 3 5.48 -21.52 -9.44
N ASP A 4 4.60 -20.92 -10.24
CA ASP A 4 4.03 -21.57 -11.42
C ASP A 4 4.97 -21.51 -12.63
N VAL A 5 5.79 -22.55 -12.81
CA VAL A 5 6.76 -22.66 -13.92
C VAL A 5 6.05 -22.73 -15.27
N THR A 6 4.93 -23.41 -15.35
CA THR A 6 4.18 -23.56 -16.61
C THR A 6 3.70 -22.22 -17.13
N MET A 7 3.12 -21.40 -16.25
CA MET A 7 2.70 -20.04 -16.59
C MET A 7 3.88 -19.20 -17.06
N LEU A 8 5.03 -19.25 -16.36
CA LEU A 8 6.21 -18.47 -16.70
C LEU A 8 6.84 -18.88 -18.04
N LYS A 9 6.88 -20.17 -18.33
CA LYS A 9 7.34 -20.68 -19.64
C LYS A 9 6.45 -20.21 -20.77
N ALA A 10 5.13 -20.26 -20.59
CA ALA A 10 4.16 -19.75 -21.57
C ALA A 10 4.31 -18.24 -21.76
N PHE A 11 4.48 -17.51 -20.67
CA PHE A 11 4.66 -16.05 -20.68
C PHE A 11 5.87 -15.66 -21.55
N TYR A 12 7.05 -16.18 -21.24
CA TYR A 12 8.27 -15.81 -21.96
C TYR A 12 8.30 -16.33 -23.39
N ALA A 13 7.71 -17.50 -23.66
CA ALA A 13 7.58 -18.03 -25.03
C ALA A 13 6.74 -17.11 -25.94
N SER A 14 5.71 -16.46 -25.41
CA SER A 14 4.85 -15.56 -26.17
C SER A 14 5.34 -14.11 -26.21
N TYR A 15 6.22 -13.71 -25.30
CA TYR A 15 6.58 -12.32 -25.06
C TYR A 15 7.17 -11.63 -26.28
N LYS A 16 8.11 -12.27 -26.98
CA LYS A 16 8.74 -11.72 -28.19
C LYS A 16 7.72 -11.41 -29.29
N GLY A 17 6.83 -12.37 -29.54
CA GLY A 17 5.77 -12.19 -30.58
C GLY A 17 4.81 -11.06 -30.23
N LYS A 18 4.45 -10.93 -28.97
CA LYS A 18 3.61 -9.82 -28.47
C LYS A 18 4.31 -8.48 -28.67
N MET A 19 5.61 -8.39 -28.34
CA MET A 19 6.40 -7.17 -28.55
C MET A 19 6.53 -6.79 -30.03
N GLU A 20 6.77 -7.76 -30.90
CA GLU A 20 6.82 -7.52 -32.35
C GLU A 20 5.50 -6.97 -32.86
N HIS A 21 4.37 -7.50 -32.40
CA HIS A 21 3.03 -7.01 -32.75
C HIS A 21 2.82 -5.57 -32.28
N VAL A 22 3.16 -5.25 -31.03
CA VAL A 22 3.04 -3.90 -30.47
C VAL A 22 3.91 -2.90 -31.25
N ARG A 23 5.16 -3.25 -31.55
CA ARG A 23 6.08 -2.40 -32.31
C ARG A 23 5.58 -2.13 -33.73
N ALA A 24 5.01 -3.15 -34.41
CA ALA A 24 4.47 -3.02 -35.73
C ALA A 24 3.32 -2.00 -35.84
N ILE A 25 2.53 -1.86 -34.79
CA ILE A 25 1.38 -0.94 -34.74
C ILE A 25 1.80 0.46 -34.27
N LEU A 26 2.52 0.57 -33.15
CA LEU A 26 2.85 1.86 -32.52
C LEU A 26 3.97 2.60 -33.26
N GLN A 27 4.92 1.90 -33.88
CA GLN A 27 6.00 2.45 -34.73
C GLN A 27 6.75 3.62 -34.08
N ARG A 28 7.03 3.53 -32.79
CA ARG A 28 7.78 4.52 -32.02
C ARG A 28 8.58 3.86 -30.91
N PRO A 29 9.59 4.55 -30.34
CA PRO A 29 10.28 4.07 -29.15
C PRO A 29 9.30 3.87 -27.98
N LEU A 30 9.53 2.84 -27.18
CA LEU A 30 8.67 2.47 -26.05
C LEU A 30 9.46 2.51 -24.75
N THR A 31 8.83 3.05 -23.71
CA THR A 31 9.30 2.92 -22.34
C THR A 31 9.08 1.49 -21.82
N LEU A 32 9.75 1.10 -20.74
CA LEU A 32 9.54 -0.21 -20.15
C LEU A 32 8.09 -0.42 -19.70
N ALA A 33 7.52 0.59 -19.02
CA ALA A 33 6.12 0.53 -18.60
C ALA A 33 5.16 0.31 -19.77
N GLU A 34 5.37 1.00 -20.86
CA GLU A 34 4.56 0.82 -22.08
C GLU A 34 4.69 -0.59 -22.65
N LYS A 35 5.90 -1.14 -22.70
CA LYS A 35 6.11 -2.51 -23.18
C LYS A 35 5.30 -3.51 -22.37
N ILE A 36 5.31 -3.40 -21.05
CA ILE A 36 4.56 -4.30 -20.17
C ILE A 36 3.05 -4.07 -20.31
N LEU A 37 2.59 -2.83 -20.29
CA LEU A 37 1.17 -2.51 -20.43
C LEU A 37 0.60 -3.02 -21.77
N TYR A 38 1.26 -2.72 -22.88
CA TYR A 38 0.77 -3.12 -24.20
C TYR A 38 0.85 -4.63 -24.46
N THR A 39 1.74 -5.35 -23.82
CA THR A 39 1.79 -6.83 -23.90
C THR A 39 0.77 -7.52 -23.00
N HIS A 40 0.10 -6.78 -22.13
CA HIS A 40 -0.92 -7.30 -21.20
C HIS A 40 -2.34 -6.79 -21.50
N LEU A 41 -2.59 -6.27 -22.70
CA LEU A 41 -3.94 -5.91 -23.08
C LEU A 41 -4.86 -7.13 -23.04
N PHE A 42 -6.06 -6.97 -22.53
CA PHE A 42 -7.07 -8.03 -22.47
C PHE A 42 -7.43 -8.52 -23.86
N ASP A 43 -7.65 -7.57 -24.80
CA ASP A 43 -7.76 -7.85 -26.22
C ASP A 43 -6.42 -7.54 -26.91
N GLU A 44 -5.68 -8.58 -27.24
CA GLU A 44 -4.38 -8.45 -27.91
C GLU A 44 -4.45 -7.76 -29.29
N LYS A 45 -5.61 -7.79 -29.93
CA LYS A 45 -5.86 -7.10 -31.22
C LYS A 45 -6.18 -5.62 -31.04
N GLY A 46 -6.46 -5.20 -29.82
CA GLY A 46 -6.84 -3.82 -29.48
C GLY A 46 -5.66 -2.86 -29.31
N VAL A 47 -4.47 -3.20 -29.80
CA VAL A 47 -3.30 -2.31 -29.72
C VAL A 47 -3.55 -1.05 -30.53
N LYS A 48 -3.46 0.09 -29.87
CA LYS A 48 -3.47 1.43 -30.46
C LYS A 48 -2.73 2.38 -29.53
N ASP A 49 -2.39 3.56 -29.98
CA ASP A 49 -1.74 4.55 -29.12
C ASP A 49 -2.76 5.17 -28.16
N TYR A 50 -2.89 4.56 -26.97
CA TYR A 50 -3.79 5.04 -25.92
C TYR A 50 -3.27 6.34 -25.29
N LYS A 51 -4.18 7.29 -25.08
CA LYS A 51 -3.86 8.57 -24.44
C LYS A 51 -3.70 8.41 -22.95
N ARG A 52 -2.50 8.73 -22.46
CA ARG A 52 -2.18 8.71 -21.03
C ARG A 52 -3.01 9.72 -20.26
N GLY A 53 -3.57 9.30 -19.15
CA GLY A 53 -4.41 10.11 -18.27
C GLY A 53 -5.83 10.35 -18.77
N GLU A 54 -6.19 9.82 -19.96
CA GLU A 54 -7.51 10.00 -20.56
C GLU A 54 -8.22 8.67 -20.82
N ASP A 55 -7.59 7.76 -21.59
CA ASP A 55 -8.22 6.52 -22.03
C ASP A 55 -8.27 5.47 -20.91
N TYR A 56 -9.40 4.78 -20.80
CA TYR A 56 -9.51 3.57 -20.00
C TYR A 56 -9.17 2.35 -20.84
N VAL A 57 -8.37 1.45 -20.26
CA VAL A 57 -7.82 0.30 -20.96
C VAL A 57 -8.06 -0.96 -20.13
N ASN A 58 -8.44 -2.04 -20.79
CA ASN A 58 -8.65 -3.34 -20.16
C ASN A 58 -7.39 -4.20 -20.27
N PHE A 59 -6.93 -4.70 -19.13
CA PHE A 59 -5.73 -5.52 -19.02
C PHE A 59 -6.04 -6.94 -18.52
N ARG A 60 -5.07 -7.83 -18.74
CA ARG A 60 -5.06 -9.19 -18.22
C ARG A 60 -3.80 -9.41 -17.39
N PRO A 61 -3.82 -9.11 -16.08
CA PRO A 61 -2.71 -9.41 -15.19
C PRO A 61 -2.41 -10.91 -15.12
N ASP A 62 -1.14 -11.25 -14.87
CA ASP A 62 -0.65 -12.64 -14.83
C ASP A 62 -0.99 -13.33 -13.51
N ARG A 63 -1.15 -12.59 -12.42
CA ARG A 63 -1.36 -13.16 -11.09
C ARG A 63 -1.98 -12.19 -10.11
N VAL A 64 -2.46 -12.74 -8.99
CA VAL A 64 -3.04 -11.99 -7.86
C VAL A 64 -2.35 -12.40 -6.55
N ALA A 65 -2.05 -11.42 -5.69
CA ALA A 65 -1.62 -11.66 -4.32
C ALA A 65 -2.55 -10.94 -3.33
N MET A 66 -2.91 -11.61 -2.23
CA MET A 66 -3.83 -11.08 -1.23
C MET A 66 -3.24 -11.26 0.17
N GLN A 67 -3.34 -10.23 1.02
CA GLN A 67 -3.01 -10.36 2.43
C GLN A 67 -4.26 -10.75 3.25
N ASP A 68 -4.06 -11.31 4.43
CA ASP A 68 -5.12 -11.96 5.21
C ASP A 68 -6.27 -11.04 5.67
N ALA A 69 -6.02 -9.75 5.86
CA ALA A 69 -7.08 -8.83 6.25
C ALA A 69 -8.01 -8.50 5.08
N THR A 70 -7.47 -8.21 3.89
CA THR A 70 -8.25 -7.86 2.69
C THR A 70 -8.74 -9.09 1.92
N ALA A 71 -8.03 -10.21 1.99
CA ALA A 71 -8.43 -11.45 1.34
C ALA A 71 -9.79 -11.97 1.83
N GLN A 72 -10.14 -11.72 3.08
CA GLN A 72 -11.44 -12.14 3.63
C GLN A 72 -12.59 -11.60 2.78
N MET A 73 -12.60 -10.29 2.55
CA MET A 73 -13.65 -9.65 1.78
C MET A 73 -13.55 -9.97 0.28
N ALA A 74 -12.35 -10.05 -0.27
CA ALA A 74 -12.14 -10.44 -1.67
C ALA A 74 -12.67 -11.85 -1.94
N LEU A 75 -12.36 -12.81 -1.07
CA LEU A 75 -12.81 -14.21 -1.23
C LEU A 75 -14.30 -14.38 -0.98
N LEU A 76 -14.89 -13.65 -0.04
CA LEU A 76 -16.33 -13.61 0.13
C LEU A 76 -17.06 -13.13 -1.15
N GLN A 77 -16.48 -12.12 -1.84
CA GLN A 77 -16.99 -11.68 -3.13
C GLN A 77 -16.74 -12.73 -4.25
N PHE A 78 -15.56 -13.35 -4.26
CA PHE A 78 -15.25 -14.40 -5.25
C PHE A 78 -16.20 -15.59 -5.14
N MET A 79 -16.58 -16.00 -3.94
CA MET A 79 -17.55 -17.07 -3.72
C MET A 79 -18.90 -16.79 -4.41
N ASN A 80 -19.31 -15.51 -4.45
CA ASN A 80 -20.54 -15.09 -5.14
C ASN A 80 -20.41 -15.04 -6.66
N ALA A 81 -19.19 -15.12 -7.22
CA ALA A 81 -18.97 -15.10 -8.66
C ALA A 81 -19.25 -16.45 -9.36
N GLY A 82 -19.51 -17.52 -8.61
CA GLY A 82 -19.91 -18.83 -9.14
C GLY A 82 -18.83 -19.56 -9.96
N ARG A 83 -17.55 -19.25 -9.72
CA ARG A 83 -16.42 -19.91 -10.41
C ARG A 83 -15.98 -21.17 -9.65
N GLU A 84 -15.49 -22.15 -10.38
CA GLU A 84 -14.96 -23.38 -9.76
C GLU A 84 -13.53 -23.20 -9.24
N GLN A 85 -12.72 -22.42 -9.95
CA GLN A 85 -11.31 -22.12 -9.62
C GLN A 85 -10.93 -20.71 -10.10
N VAL A 86 -9.85 -20.20 -9.57
CA VAL A 86 -9.27 -18.94 -10.06
C VAL A 86 -8.70 -19.10 -11.47
N ALA A 87 -8.83 -18.06 -12.27
CA ALA A 87 -8.37 -18.03 -13.66
C ALA A 87 -6.87 -17.79 -13.81
N VAL A 88 -6.23 -17.22 -12.78
CA VAL A 88 -4.79 -16.91 -12.74
C VAL A 88 -4.18 -17.39 -11.43
N PRO A 89 -2.87 -17.67 -11.39
CA PRO A 89 -2.18 -17.97 -10.14
C PRO A 89 -2.46 -16.91 -9.08
N SER A 90 -2.92 -17.36 -7.92
CA SER A 90 -3.33 -16.48 -6.81
C SER A 90 -2.81 -17.00 -5.50
N THR A 91 -2.49 -16.12 -4.58
CA THR A 91 -1.99 -16.47 -3.25
C THR A 91 -2.61 -15.63 -2.15
N VAL A 92 -2.73 -16.23 -0.96
CA VAL A 92 -3.12 -15.57 0.28
C VAL A 92 -1.96 -15.65 1.27
N HIS A 93 -1.66 -14.53 1.94
CA HIS A 93 -0.55 -14.38 2.86
C HIS A 93 -1.02 -13.87 4.21
N CYS A 94 -0.69 -14.58 5.30
CA CYS A 94 -1.16 -14.26 6.65
C CYS A 94 -0.11 -13.41 7.39
N ASP A 95 -0.11 -12.10 7.16
CA ASP A 95 0.88 -11.16 7.70
C ASP A 95 0.31 -9.93 8.40
N HIS A 96 -0.99 -9.69 8.35
CA HIS A 96 -1.61 -8.48 8.92
C HIS A 96 -2.27 -8.69 10.29
N LEU A 97 -2.70 -9.90 10.62
CA LEU A 97 -3.47 -10.17 11.83
C LEU A 97 -2.62 -10.50 13.06
N ILE A 98 -1.31 -10.58 12.92
CA ILE A 98 -0.39 -10.88 14.03
C ILE A 98 -0.07 -9.60 14.78
N GLN A 99 -0.45 -9.52 16.06
CA GLN A 99 -0.11 -8.39 16.91
C GLN A 99 1.28 -8.57 17.54
N ALA A 100 2.16 -7.60 17.34
CA ALA A 100 3.49 -7.56 17.95
C ALA A 100 3.37 -7.18 19.43
N TYR A 101 3.93 -8.01 20.33
CA TYR A 101 3.91 -7.76 21.77
C TYR A 101 5.11 -8.39 22.49
N ARG A 102 5.17 -9.72 22.54
CA ARG A 102 6.17 -10.46 23.34
C ARG A 102 7.37 -10.95 22.52
N GLY A 103 7.21 -11.12 21.24
CA GLY A 103 8.19 -11.71 20.34
C GLY A 103 7.56 -12.74 19.43
N ALA A 104 8.29 -13.14 18.40
CA ALA A 104 7.77 -13.93 17.29
C ALA A 104 6.99 -15.18 17.72
N ARG A 105 7.58 -16.02 18.55
CA ARG A 105 7.00 -17.31 18.94
C ARG A 105 5.66 -17.17 19.67
N GLU A 106 5.62 -16.30 20.67
CA GLU A 106 4.40 -16.10 21.48
C GLU A 106 3.33 -15.37 20.68
N ASP A 107 3.72 -14.39 19.90
CA ASP A 107 2.80 -13.56 19.12
C ASP A 107 2.13 -14.38 18.01
N ILE A 108 2.88 -15.26 17.31
CA ILE A 108 2.32 -16.17 16.30
C ILE A 108 1.36 -17.17 16.94
N ALA A 109 1.72 -17.76 18.09
CA ALA A 109 0.86 -18.69 18.79
C ALA A 109 -0.45 -18.03 19.26
N THR A 110 -0.37 -16.80 19.75
CA THR A 110 -1.54 -16.01 20.15
C THR A 110 -2.42 -15.68 18.95
N ALA A 111 -1.82 -15.22 17.83
CA ALA A 111 -2.55 -14.90 16.61
C ALA A 111 -3.27 -16.13 16.05
N THR A 112 -2.61 -17.28 16.03
CA THR A 112 -3.18 -18.54 15.53
C THR A 112 -4.42 -18.94 16.31
N ARG A 113 -4.41 -18.83 17.63
CA ARG A 113 -5.58 -19.09 18.47
C ARG A 113 -6.67 -18.04 18.29
N THR A 114 -6.29 -16.78 18.34
CA THR A 114 -7.26 -15.66 18.30
C THR A 114 -7.97 -15.55 16.95
N ASN A 115 -7.28 -15.90 15.86
CA ASN A 115 -7.78 -15.79 14.50
C ASN A 115 -8.08 -17.16 13.85
N GLU A 116 -8.20 -18.23 14.62
CA GLU A 116 -8.41 -19.59 14.11
C GLU A 116 -9.53 -19.66 13.07
N GLU A 117 -10.68 -19.10 13.39
CA GLU A 117 -11.85 -19.07 12.47
C GLU A 117 -11.51 -18.41 11.12
N VAL A 118 -10.80 -17.31 11.14
CA VAL A 118 -10.42 -16.54 9.94
C VAL A 118 -9.36 -17.29 9.15
N TYR A 119 -8.33 -17.80 9.81
CA TYR A 119 -7.27 -18.56 9.14
C TYR A 119 -7.80 -19.86 8.53
N ASP A 120 -8.70 -20.55 9.22
CA ASP A 120 -9.35 -21.75 8.69
C ASP A 120 -10.20 -21.43 7.46
N PHE A 121 -10.99 -20.35 7.52
CA PHE A 121 -11.76 -19.88 6.37
C PHE A 121 -10.85 -19.57 5.16
N LEU A 122 -9.78 -18.80 5.37
CA LEU A 122 -8.85 -18.42 4.30
C LEU A 122 -8.15 -19.65 3.69
N ARG A 123 -7.72 -20.60 4.54
CA ARG A 123 -7.12 -21.85 4.09
C ARG A 123 -8.11 -22.69 3.28
N ASP A 124 -9.32 -22.87 3.77
CA ASP A 124 -10.32 -23.72 3.14
C ASP A 124 -10.82 -23.14 1.81
N VAL A 125 -11.07 -21.83 1.75
CA VAL A 125 -11.41 -21.12 0.51
C VAL A 125 -10.25 -21.18 -0.48
N SER A 126 -9.03 -20.96 -0.03
CA SER A 126 -7.83 -21.07 -0.88
C SER A 126 -7.69 -22.46 -1.48
N SER A 127 -7.81 -23.49 -0.65
CA SER A 127 -7.77 -24.90 -1.11
C SER A 127 -8.88 -25.21 -2.11
N ARG A 128 -10.10 -24.75 -1.84
CA ARG A 128 -11.28 -25.00 -2.69
C ARG A 128 -11.14 -24.41 -4.08
N TYR A 129 -10.51 -23.24 -4.21
CA TYR A 129 -10.46 -22.51 -5.47
C TYR A 129 -9.10 -22.51 -6.17
N GLY A 130 -8.16 -23.30 -5.70
CA GLY A 130 -6.84 -23.44 -6.35
C GLY A 130 -5.87 -22.30 -6.01
N ILE A 131 -5.99 -21.72 -4.83
CA ILE A 131 -5.18 -20.59 -4.35
C ILE A 131 -4.09 -21.12 -3.40
N GLY A 132 -2.84 -20.68 -3.58
CA GLY A 132 -1.75 -20.97 -2.65
C GLY A 132 -1.92 -20.19 -1.34
N PHE A 133 -1.65 -20.86 -0.20
CA PHE A 133 -1.87 -20.30 1.12
C PHE A 133 -0.57 -20.25 1.93
N TRP A 134 -0.20 -19.06 2.39
CA TRP A 134 0.95 -18.84 3.24
C TRP A 134 0.49 -18.57 4.68
N GLN A 135 0.86 -19.47 5.59
CA GLN A 135 0.46 -19.48 6.99
C GLN A 135 1.02 -18.30 7.78
N PRO A 136 0.44 -17.98 8.96
CA PRO A 136 1.01 -16.99 9.87
C PRO A 136 2.47 -17.31 10.22
N GLY A 137 3.35 -16.32 10.12
CA GLY A 137 4.77 -16.46 10.37
C GLY A 137 5.62 -16.80 9.15
N ALA A 138 5.02 -17.15 8.02
CA ALA A 138 5.74 -17.44 6.78
C ALA A 138 6.44 -16.19 6.21
N GLY A 139 5.82 -15.02 6.33
CA GLY A 139 6.43 -13.76 5.90
C GLY A 139 5.43 -12.69 5.53
N ILE A 140 5.98 -11.51 5.32
CA ILE A 140 5.24 -10.35 4.81
C ILE A 140 4.95 -10.57 3.33
N ILE A 141 3.72 -10.35 2.90
CA ILE A 141 3.26 -10.63 1.53
C ILE A 141 4.26 -10.19 0.46
N HIS A 142 4.73 -8.94 0.49
CA HIS A 142 5.56 -8.40 -0.57
C HIS A 142 6.98 -8.96 -0.58
N GLN A 143 7.49 -9.40 0.57
CA GLN A 143 8.76 -10.11 0.67
C GLN A 143 8.64 -11.53 0.12
N VAL A 144 7.57 -12.24 0.47
CA VAL A 144 7.29 -13.59 -0.04
C VAL A 144 7.06 -13.56 -1.55
N VAL A 145 6.32 -12.56 -2.06
CA VAL A 145 6.11 -12.37 -3.50
C VAL A 145 7.43 -12.11 -4.23
N LEU A 146 8.28 -11.26 -3.68
CA LEU A 146 9.59 -10.96 -4.29
C LEU A 146 10.47 -12.21 -4.36
N GLU A 147 10.49 -13.02 -3.30
CA GLU A 147 11.31 -14.22 -3.19
C GLU A 147 10.84 -15.40 -4.06
N ASN A 148 9.52 -15.46 -4.35
CA ASN A 148 8.95 -16.67 -4.95
C ASN A 148 8.21 -16.44 -6.27
N TYR A 149 7.63 -15.26 -6.50
CA TYR A 149 6.63 -15.07 -7.57
C TYR A 149 6.93 -13.95 -8.56
N ALA A 150 7.58 -12.88 -8.12
CA ALA A 150 7.90 -11.76 -9.00
C ALA A 150 8.85 -12.15 -10.12
N PHE A 151 8.61 -11.65 -11.32
CA PHE A 151 9.42 -11.94 -12.50
C PHE A 151 9.45 -10.76 -13.46
N PRO A 152 10.57 -10.53 -14.17
CA PRO A 152 10.70 -9.41 -15.10
C PRO A 152 9.70 -9.46 -16.26
N GLY A 153 9.07 -8.33 -16.53
CA GLY A 153 8.13 -8.17 -17.63
C GLY A 153 6.68 -8.53 -17.32
N GLY A 154 6.41 -9.10 -16.16
CA GLY A 154 5.07 -9.50 -15.75
C GLY A 154 4.20 -8.35 -15.24
N MET A 155 2.91 -8.64 -15.10
CA MET A 155 1.91 -7.75 -14.52
C MET A 155 1.14 -8.47 -13.43
N MET A 156 0.98 -7.84 -12.29
CA MET A 156 0.18 -8.40 -11.20
C MET A 156 -0.67 -7.34 -10.50
N VAL A 157 -1.73 -7.80 -9.87
CA VAL A 157 -2.49 -6.99 -8.91
C VAL A 157 -2.42 -7.61 -7.52
N GLY A 158 -2.50 -6.78 -6.51
CA GLY A 158 -2.50 -7.23 -5.13
C GLY A 158 -3.42 -6.40 -4.26
N THR A 159 -4.06 -7.03 -3.27
CA THR A 159 -4.98 -6.36 -2.36
C THR A 159 -4.28 -5.59 -1.25
N ASP A 160 -3.09 -5.10 -1.56
CA ASP A 160 -2.30 -4.23 -0.68
C ASP A 160 -1.64 -3.11 -1.50
N SER A 161 -1.58 -1.91 -0.93
CA SER A 161 -1.04 -0.72 -1.61
C SER A 161 0.46 -0.80 -1.89
N HIS A 162 1.21 -1.68 -1.19
CA HIS A 162 2.64 -1.88 -1.40
C HIS A 162 2.98 -3.02 -2.36
N THR A 163 1.99 -3.54 -3.09
CA THR A 163 2.19 -4.47 -4.21
C THR A 163 3.29 -4.01 -5.19
N PRO A 164 3.48 -2.70 -5.46
CA PRO A 164 4.57 -2.20 -6.30
C PRO A 164 5.99 -2.60 -5.89
N ASN A 165 6.18 -3.18 -4.70
CA ASN A 165 7.44 -3.78 -4.26
C ASN A 165 8.04 -4.74 -5.32
N ALA A 166 7.19 -5.47 -6.05
CA ALA A 166 7.61 -6.37 -7.12
C ALA A 166 8.21 -5.66 -8.35
N GLY A 167 8.07 -4.35 -8.44
CA GLY A 167 8.77 -3.52 -9.44
C GLY A 167 10.29 -3.58 -9.29
N GLY A 168 10.79 -3.98 -8.12
CA GLY A 168 12.21 -4.28 -7.89
C GLY A 168 12.75 -5.45 -8.71
N LEU A 169 11.89 -6.28 -9.26
CA LEU A 169 12.20 -7.33 -10.24
C LEU A 169 11.57 -7.05 -11.62
N GLY A 170 11.22 -5.81 -11.92
CA GLY A 170 10.78 -5.39 -13.25
C GLY A 170 9.35 -5.77 -13.61
N MET A 171 8.45 -5.91 -12.64
CA MET A 171 7.01 -6.08 -12.86
C MET A 171 6.25 -4.77 -12.81
N VAL A 172 5.17 -4.69 -13.58
CA VAL A 172 4.08 -3.74 -13.33
C VAL A 172 3.14 -4.39 -12.31
N ALA A 173 3.33 -4.05 -11.04
CA ALA A 173 2.62 -4.62 -9.90
C ALA A 173 1.80 -3.51 -9.23
N ILE A 174 0.48 -3.68 -9.18
CA ILE A 174 -0.46 -2.61 -8.85
C ILE A 174 -1.30 -3.00 -7.64
N GLY A 175 -1.34 -2.12 -6.64
CA GLY A 175 -2.23 -2.25 -5.50
C GLY A 175 -3.67 -1.93 -5.87
N VAL A 176 -4.60 -2.80 -5.48
CA VAL A 176 -6.02 -2.72 -5.82
C VAL A 176 -6.89 -3.07 -4.62
N GLY A 177 -8.18 -2.82 -4.72
CA GLY A 177 -9.17 -3.34 -3.79
C GLY A 177 -9.58 -4.78 -4.11
N GLY A 178 -10.33 -5.40 -3.20
CA GLY A 178 -10.75 -6.80 -3.36
C GLY A 178 -11.62 -7.04 -4.58
N ALA A 179 -12.49 -6.11 -4.95
CA ALA A 179 -13.35 -6.25 -6.13
C ALA A 179 -12.53 -6.30 -7.44
N ASP A 180 -11.45 -5.53 -7.54
CA ASP A 180 -10.53 -5.61 -8.67
C ASP A 180 -9.80 -6.95 -8.72
N ALA A 181 -9.34 -7.44 -7.56
CA ALA A 181 -8.72 -8.76 -7.46
C ALA A 181 -9.68 -9.86 -7.91
N VAL A 182 -10.97 -9.75 -7.55
CA VAL A 182 -12.01 -10.69 -7.99
C VAL A 182 -12.17 -10.68 -9.51
N ASP A 183 -12.13 -9.53 -10.16
CA ASP A 183 -12.19 -9.46 -11.63
C ASP A 183 -11.06 -10.27 -12.27
N VAL A 184 -9.84 -10.09 -11.79
CA VAL A 184 -8.68 -10.82 -12.31
C VAL A 184 -8.78 -12.33 -12.00
N MET A 185 -9.15 -12.70 -10.77
CA MET A 185 -9.32 -14.10 -10.36
C MET A 185 -10.42 -14.80 -11.13
N THR A 186 -11.45 -14.10 -11.59
CA THR A 186 -12.54 -14.67 -12.39
C THR A 186 -12.24 -14.71 -13.89
N GLY A 187 -11.09 -14.19 -14.32
CA GLY A 187 -10.70 -14.12 -15.73
C GLY A 187 -11.39 -13.02 -16.51
N MET A 188 -12.00 -12.08 -15.81
CA MET A 188 -12.61 -10.90 -16.42
C MET A 188 -11.55 -9.85 -16.76
N GLU A 189 -11.91 -8.94 -17.65
CA GLU A 189 -11.08 -7.78 -17.94
C GLU A 189 -10.90 -6.91 -16.70
N TRP A 190 -9.67 -6.43 -16.48
CA TRP A 190 -9.37 -5.49 -15.43
C TRP A 190 -9.06 -4.11 -16.04
N GLU A 191 -9.86 -3.13 -15.66
CA GLU A 191 -9.80 -1.78 -16.22
C GLU A 191 -8.87 -0.88 -15.42
N LEU A 192 -8.03 -0.13 -16.15
CA LEU A 192 -7.18 0.91 -15.60
C LEU A 192 -7.17 2.10 -16.56
N LYS A 193 -7.25 3.32 -16.02
CA LYS A 193 -6.97 4.51 -16.82
C LYS A 193 -5.50 4.47 -17.25
N MET A 194 -5.21 4.64 -18.54
CA MET A 194 -3.84 4.60 -19.06
C MET A 194 -2.95 5.56 -18.25
N PRO A 195 -1.96 5.06 -17.52
CA PRO A 195 -1.19 5.91 -16.61
C PRO A 195 -0.32 6.90 -17.37
N ARG A 196 -0.13 8.08 -16.77
CA ARG A 196 0.98 8.95 -17.13
C ARG A 196 2.28 8.31 -16.66
N LEU A 197 3.40 8.77 -17.20
CA LEU A 197 4.72 8.24 -16.88
C LEU A 197 5.61 9.32 -16.30
N ILE A 198 6.15 9.06 -15.12
CA ILE A 198 7.20 9.86 -14.50
C ILE A 198 8.50 9.08 -14.62
N GLY A 199 9.45 9.62 -15.38
CA GLY A 199 10.78 9.06 -15.50
C GLY A 199 11.69 9.61 -14.41
N VAL A 200 12.31 8.73 -13.62
CA VAL A 200 13.32 9.12 -12.63
C VAL A 200 14.69 8.65 -13.13
N HIS A 201 15.51 9.63 -13.51
CA HIS A 201 16.85 9.41 -14.00
C HIS A 201 17.82 9.29 -12.83
N LEU A 202 18.38 8.11 -12.62
CA LEU A 202 19.37 7.84 -11.59
C LEU A 202 20.78 7.88 -12.16
N LYS A 203 21.65 8.65 -11.53
CA LYS A 203 23.08 8.77 -11.85
C LYS A 203 23.92 8.36 -10.64
N GLY A 204 25.15 7.95 -10.90
CA GLY A 204 26.12 7.63 -9.86
C GLY A 204 25.77 6.40 -9.04
N GLU A 205 26.35 6.31 -7.86
CA GLU A 205 26.20 5.19 -6.93
C GLU A 205 26.01 5.71 -5.51
N LEU A 206 25.24 4.97 -4.70
CA LEU A 206 25.12 5.25 -3.27
C LEU A 206 26.46 5.03 -2.57
N ASN A 207 26.76 5.84 -1.57
CA ASN A 207 27.97 5.69 -0.76
C ASN A 207 27.70 6.06 0.70
N GLY A 208 28.55 5.54 1.57
CA GLY A 208 28.54 5.85 2.99
C GLY A 208 27.25 5.47 3.69
N TRP A 209 26.61 6.46 4.31
CA TRP A 209 25.37 6.29 5.06
C TRP A 209 24.11 6.26 4.18
N ALA A 210 24.22 6.64 2.91
CA ALA A 210 23.08 6.65 2.03
C ALA A 210 22.62 5.23 1.69
N ALA A 211 21.30 5.04 1.65
CA ALA A 211 20.65 3.76 1.39
C ALA A 211 19.59 3.91 0.31
N PRO A 212 19.12 2.82 -0.32
CA PRO A 212 18.01 2.88 -1.28
C PRO A 212 16.78 3.62 -0.76
N LYS A 213 16.47 3.46 0.53
CA LYS A 213 15.38 4.18 1.20
C LYS A 213 15.46 5.70 0.99
N ASP A 214 16.66 6.25 0.99
CA ASP A 214 16.86 7.69 0.87
C ASP A 214 16.46 8.22 -0.51
N VAL A 215 16.53 7.40 -1.54
CA VAL A 215 16.07 7.74 -2.89
C VAL A 215 14.58 8.05 -2.86
N ILE A 216 13.77 7.14 -2.32
CA ILE A 216 12.32 7.32 -2.29
C ILE A 216 11.88 8.34 -1.24
N LEU A 217 12.59 8.49 -0.13
CA LEU A 217 12.30 9.54 0.86
C LEU A 217 12.49 10.94 0.24
N LYS A 218 13.58 11.13 -0.50
CA LYS A 218 13.80 12.37 -1.25
C LYS A 218 12.73 12.58 -2.31
N LEU A 219 12.41 11.55 -3.09
CA LEU A 219 11.39 11.63 -4.14
C LEU A 219 10.01 11.97 -3.56
N ALA A 220 9.66 11.41 -2.40
CA ALA A 220 8.42 11.74 -1.69
C ALA A 220 8.33 13.23 -1.35
N GLY A 221 9.43 13.84 -0.96
CA GLY A 221 9.51 15.27 -0.72
C GLY A 221 9.31 16.10 -2.00
N ILE A 222 9.75 15.60 -3.15
CA ILE A 222 9.61 16.26 -4.46
C ILE A 222 8.18 16.13 -5.00
N LEU A 223 7.62 14.94 -4.99
CA LEU A 223 6.32 14.63 -5.57
C LEU A 223 5.15 14.94 -4.64
N THR A 224 5.36 14.91 -3.33
CA THR A 224 4.31 14.93 -2.30
C THR A 224 3.45 13.66 -2.32
N VAL A 225 2.52 13.54 -1.40
CA VAL A 225 1.63 12.35 -1.28
C VAL A 225 0.67 12.16 -2.46
N LYS A 226 0.56 13.10 -3.35
CA LYS A 226 -0.36 13.06 -4.51
C LYS A 226 0.29 13.33 -5.87
N GLY A 227 1.57 13.64 -5.90
CA GLY A 227 2.27 14.01 -7.15
C GLY A 227 2.39 12.88 -8.15
N GLY A 228 2.33 11.62 -7.70
CA GLY A 228 2.33 10.43 -8.54
C GLY A 228 0.95 9.89 -8.94
N THR A 229 -0.13 10.55 -8.55
CA THR A 229 -1.50 10.06 -8.79
C THR A 229 -1.74 9.80 -10.27
N ASN A 230 -2.24 8.60 -10.59
CA ASN A 230 -2.48 8.13 -11.96
C ASN A 230 -1.23 8.09 -12.85
N ALA A 231 -0.05 7.94 -12.24
CA ALA A 231 1.21 7.81 -12.95
C ALA A 231 1.97 6.56 -12.53
N ILE A 232 2.73 6.00 -13.46
CA ILE A 232 3.76 4.99 -13.19
C ILE A 232 5.09 5.72 -13.07
N ILE A 233 5.86 5.40 -12.05
CA ILE A 233 7.23 5.88 -11.89
C ILE A 233 8.17 4.83 -12.47
N GLU A 234 8.84 5.19 -13.56
CA GLU A 234 9.84 4.34 -14.20
C GLU A 234 11.23 4.89 -13.91
N TYR A 235 12.04 4.08 -13.25
CA TYR A 235 13.44 4.41 -13.01
C TYR A 235 14.29 4.03 -14.21
N PHE A 236 15.24 4.85 -14.57
CA PHE A 236 16.13 4.63 -15.70
C PHE A 236 17.50 5.31 -15.47
N GLY A 237 18.42 5.09 -16.36
CA GLY A 237 19.76 5.67 -16.29
C GLY A 237 20.80 4.73 -15.67
N PRO A 238 22.07 5.14 -15.71
CA PRO A 238 23.19 4.26 -15.30
C PRO A 238 23.17 3.92 -13.82
N GLY A 239 22.60 4.81 -12.98
CA GLY A 239 22.49 4.57 -11.54
C GLY A 239 21.61 3.38 -11.17
N THR A 240 20.69 2.96 -12.03
CA THR A 240 19.83 1.80 -11.75
C THR A 240 20.62 0.51 -11.58
N ALA A 241 21.68 0.31 -12.36
CA ALA A 241 22.52 -0.88 -12.29
C ALA A 241 23.37 -0.96 -11.01
N SER A 242 23.55 0.13 -10.30
CA SER A 242 24.30 0.16 -9.03
C SER A 242 23.48 -0.32 -7.82
N LEU A 243 22.17 -0.43 -7.96
CA LEU A 243 21.26 -0.83 -6.88
C LEU A 243 20.98 -2.34 -6.90
N SER A 244 20.91 -2.93 -5.71
CA SER A 244 20.47 -4.33 -5.56
C SER A 244 18.99 -4.51 -5.91
N ALA A 245 18.58 -5.74 -6.20
CA ALA A 245 17.17 -6.05 -6.43
C ALA A 245 16.29 -5.68 -5.22
N THR A 246 16.73 -6.00 -4.01
CA THR A 246 15.99 -5.63 -2.79
C THR A 246 15.98 -4.14 -2.53
N GLY A 247 17.05 -3.42 -2.88
CA GLY A 247 17.10 -1.96 -2.82
C GLY A 247 16.13 -1.30 -3.81
N LYS A 248 16.07 -1.83 -5.03
CA LYS A 248 15.07 -1.41 -6.02
C LYS A 248 13.64 -1.66 -5.53
N ALA A 249 13.41 -2.81 -4.90
CA ALA A 249 12.11 -3.15 -4.30
C ALA A 249 11.70 -2.14 -3.21
N THR A 250 12.62 -1.76 -2.33
CA THR A 250 12.40 -0.71 -1.32
C THR A 250 11.94 0.62 -1.97
N ILE A 251 12.60 1.03 -3.03
CA ILE A 251 12.27 2.27 -3.75
C ILE A 251 10.89 2.17 -4.38
N CYS A 252 10.57 1.07 -5.08
CA CYS A 252 9.27 0.84 -5.70
C CYS A 252 8.14 0.73 -4.68
N ASN A 253 8.39 0.09 -3.54
CA ASN A 253 7.45 -0.10 -2.44
C ASN A 253 6.82 1.22 -2.00
N MET A 254 7.63 2.21 -1.72
CA MET A 254 7.17 3.51 -1.24
C MET A 254 6.66 4.45 -2.35
N GLY A 255 6.62 4.03 -3.58
CA GLY A 255 5.87 4.74 -4.63
C GLY A 255 4.38 4.87 -4.28
N ALA A 256 3.85 3.96 -3.48
CA ALA A 256 2.50 4.06 -2.92
C ALA A 256 2.29 5.35 -2.11
N GLU A 257 3.33 5.84 -1.46
CA GLU A 257 3.24 7.02 -0.59
C GLU A 257 3.16 8.34 -1.36
N VAL A 258 3.46 8.34 -2.64
CA VAL A 258 3.28 9.50 -3.52
C VAL A 258 2.04 9.38 -4.42
N GLY A 259 1.20 8.37 -4.17
CA GLY A 259 -0.04 8.11 -4.91
C GLY A 259 0.17 7.44 -6.27
N ALA A 260 1.37 6.98 -6.58
CA ALA A 260 1.66 6.35 -7.86
C ALA A 260 0.85 5.06 -8.08
N THR A 261 0.46 4.81 -9.31
CA THR A 261 -0.16 3.56 -9.73
C THR A 261 0.77 2.38 -9.47
N THR A 262 2.02 2.51 -9.88
CA THR A 262 3.12 1.59 -9.55
C THR A 262 4.47 2.26 -9.83
N SER A 263 5.52 1.53 -9.54
CA SER A 263 6.92 1.91 -9.83
C SER A 263 7.68 0.69 -10.28
N LEU A 264 8.64 0.85 -11.17
CA LEU A 264 9.46 -0.28 -11.61
C LEU A 264 10.85 0.14 -12.09
N PHE A 265 11.73 -0.85 -12.10
CA PHE A 265 13.09 -0.77 -12.62
C PHE A 265 13.27 -1.67 -13.85
N PRO A 266 14.18 -1.34 -14.76
CA PRO A 266 14.53 -2.21 -15.87
C PRO A 266 15.25 -3.47 -15.38
N TYR A 267 15.08 -4.57 -16.12
CA TYR A 267 15.77 -5.81 -15.86
C TYR A 267 17.29 -5.64 -16.02
N ASP A 268 18.05 -6.19 -15.09
CA ASP A 268 19.51 -6.13 -15.07
C ASP A 268 20.13 -7.38 -14.42
N ASP A 269 21.47 -7.40 -14.39
CA ASP A 269 22.24 -8.52 -13.83
C ASP A 269 22.00 -8.74 -12.35
N ARG A 270 21.69 -7.67 -11.58
CA ARG A 270 21.39 -7.81 -10.15
C ARG A 270 20.06 -8.48 -9.89
N MET A 271 19.07 -8.24 -10.75
CA MET A 271 17.80 -8.97 -10.71
C MET A 271 18.02 -10.45 -11.07
N ALA A 272 18.82 -10.75 -12.09
CA ALA A 272 19.18 -12.12 -12.46
C ALA A 272 19.87 -12.85 -11.30
N THR A 273 20.80 -12.20 -10.63
CA THR A 273 21.52 -12.74 -9.47
C THR A 273 20.56 -13.05 -8.31
N TYR A 274 19.61 -12.15 -8.03
CA TYR A 274 18.60 -12.36 -7.01
C TYR A 274 17.65 -13.54 -7.35
N LEU A 275 17.22 -13.64 -8.60
CA LEU A 275 16.40 -14.76 -9.06
C LEU A 275 17.13 -16.10 -8.86
N LYS A 276 18.41 -16.17 -9.21
CA LYS A 276 19.26 -17.36 -8.98
C LYS A 276 19.40 -17.67 -7.49
N ALA A 277 19.66 -16.65 -6.68
CA ALA A 277 19.83 -16.82 -5.23
C ALA A 277 18.55 -17.31 -4.53
N THR A 278 17.39 -17.04 -5.11
CA THR A 278 16.08 -17.49 -4.61
C THR A 278 15.57 -18.75 -5.30
N GLY A 279 16.43 -19.51 -5.99
CA GLY A 279 16.08 -20.79 -6.61
C GLY A 279 15.30 -20.68 -7.91
N ARG A 280 15.35 -19.52 -8.58
CA ARG A 280 14.64 -19.26 -9.84
C ARG A 280 15.60 -19.01 -11.01
N GLU A 281 16.63 -19.83 -11.11
CA GLU A 281 17.62 -19.72 -12.19
C GLU A 281 16.99 -19.84 -13.57
N GLU A 282 16.03 -20.75 -13.74
CA GLU A 282 15.28 -20.94 -14.98
C GLU A 282 14.52 -19.65 -15.40
N VAL A 283 13.97 -18.91 -14.43
CA VAL A 283 13.31 -17.62 -14.69
C VAL A 283 14.33 -16.57 -15.16
N ALA A 284 15.51 -16.52 -14.55
CA ALA A 284 16.58 -15.63 -14.97
C ALA A 284 17.03 -15.93 -16.41
N GLU A 285 17.19 -17.19 -16.76
CA GLU A 285 17.55 -17.61 -18.13
C GLU A 285 16.49 -17.19 -19.15
N MET A 286 15.21 -17.39 -18.85
CA MET A 286 14.12 -16.95 -19.71
C MET A 286 14.09 -15.43 -19.87
N ALA A 287 14.27 -14.67 -18.78
CA ALA A 287 14.34 -13.22 -18.82
C ALA A 287 15.53 -12.73 -19.64
N ASP A 288 16.69 -13.36 -19.50
CA ASP A 288 17.90 -13.04 -20.27
C ASP A 288 17.65 -13.17 -21.79
N SER A 289 16.84 -14.14 -22.20
CA SER A 289 16.51 -14.36 -23.62
C SER A 289 15.73 -13.22 -24.26
N VAL A 290 15.06 -12.39 -23.46
CA VAL A 290 14.26 -11.22 -23.90
C VAL A 290 14.71 -9.92 -23.23
N ALA A 291 15.91 -9.88 -22.69
CA ALA A 291 16.41 -8.78 -21.85
C ALA A 291 16.31 -7.40 -22.54
N GLY A 292 16.48 -7.33 -23.86
CA GLY A 292 16.35 -6.09 -24.61
C GLY A 292 14.95 -5.46 -24.54
N ASP A 293 13.91 -6.28 -24.39
CA ASP A 293 12.52 -5.83 -24.26
C ASP A 293 12.06 -5.70 -22.79
N LEU A 294 12.95 -5.95 -21.84
CA LEU A 294 12.73 -5.76 -20.41
C LEU A 294 13.36 -4.46 -19.89
N ARG A 295 13.56 -3.52 -20.76
CA ARG A 295 14.07 -2.16 -20.50
C ARG A 295 13.48 -1.19 -21.52
N ALA A 296 13.61 0.09 -21.25
CA ALA A 296 13.21 1.13 -22.22
C ALA A 296 14.08 1.05 -23.48
N ASP A 297 13.53 1.45 -24.63
CA ASP A 297 14.29 1.58 -25.87
C ASP A 297 15.41 2.62 -25.73
N ALA A 298 16.50 2.46 -26.46
CA ALA A 298 17.68 3.31 -26.35
C ALA A 298 17.39 4.79 -26.63
N ASP A 299 16.46 5.09 -27.53
CA ASP A 299 16.07 6.46 -27.86
C ASP A 299 15.48 7.21 -26.66
N ILE A 300 14.86 6.50 -25.72
CA ILE A 300 14.32 7.08 -24.48
C ILE A 300 15.42 7.72 -23.65
N MET A 301 16.57 7.06 -23.58
CA MET A 301 17.74 7.54 -22.82
C MET A 301 18.33 8.82 -23.40
N ILE A 302 18.21 9.02 -24.71
CA ILE A 302 18.78 10.18 -25.42
C ILE A 302 17.96 11.45 -25.17
N ALA A 303 16.63 11.33 -25.15
CA ALA A 303 15.71 12.45 -24.99
C ALA A 303 14.50 12.02 -24.11
N PRO A 304 14.68 11.73 -22.83
CA PRO A 304 13.65 11.20 -21.96
C PRO A 304 12.42 12.13 -21.83
N GLU A 305 12.62 13.43 -21.91
CA GLU A 305 11.54 14.44 -21.84
C GLU A 305 10.54 14.37 -22.98
N LYS A 306 10.85 13.65 -24.06
CA LYS A 306 9.93 13.41 -25.17
C LYS A 306 8.98 12.24 -24.91
N TYR A 307 9.34 11.35 -23.99
CA TYR A 307 8.65 10.07 -23.77
C TYR A 307 8.00 9.95 -22.41
N TYR A 308 8.55 10.62 -21.38
CA TYR A 308 7.94 10.72 -20.07
C TYR A 308 7.19 12.05 -19.91
N ASP A 309 6.08 12.03 -19.20
CA ASP A 309 5.29 13.23 -18.91
C ASP A 309 6.00 14.18 -17.96
N ARG A 310 6.91 13.63 -17.14
CA ARG A 310 7.81 14.37 -16.25
C ARG A 310 9.10 13.60 -16.08
N VAL A 311 10.22 14.30 -16.01
CA VAL A 311 11.53 13.72 -15.73
C VAL A 311 12.10 14.35 -14.46
N ILE A 312 12.55 13.50 -13.54
CA ILE A 312 13.23 13.90 -12.29
C ILE A 312 14.60 13.25 -12.30
N GLU A 313 15.64 14.02 -11.97
CA GLU A 313 17.01 13.50 -11.88
C GLU A 313 17.44 13.41 -10.41
N ILE A 314 18.05 12.30 -10.03
CA ILE A 314 18.66 12.08 -8.72
C ILE A 314 20.09 11.55 -8.93
N ASP A 315 21.07 12.27 -8.39
CA ASP A 315 22.45 11.83 -8.33
C ASP A 315 22.68 11.06 -7.02
N LEU A 316 22.79 9.75 -7.14
CA LEU A 316 22.98 8.84 -6.00
C LEU A 316 24.30 9.14 -5.25
N SER A 317 25.30 9.65 -5.95
CA SER A 317 26.61 9.93 -5.34
C SER A 317 26.58 11.16 -4.40
N ARG A 318 25.56 11.99 -4.54
CA ARG A 318 25.36 13.21 -3.71
C ARG A 318 24.24 13.06 -2.69
N LEU A 319 23.58 11.91 -2.69
CA LEU A 319 22.45 11.67 -1.81
C LEU A 319 22.94 11.47 -0.37
N GLU A 320 22.40 12.26 0.55
CA GLU A 320 22.55 12.04 1.98
C GLU A 320 21.31 11.32 2.55
N PRO A 321 21.42 10.71 3.75
CA PRO A 321 20.26 10.15 4.43
C PRO A 321 19.15 11.18 4.67
N TYR A 322 17.90 10.72 4.59
CA TYR A 322 16.70 11.50 4.85
C TYR A 322 15.94 10.97 6.04
N ILE A 323 15.21 11.84 6.71
CA ILE A 323 14.18 11.48 7.71
C ILE A 323 12.89 12.20 7.29
N ASN A 324 11.82 11.42 7.10
CA ASN A 324 10.53 11.96 6.71
C ASN A 324 9.54 11.90 7.88
N GLY A 325 8.80 12.95 8.07
CA GLY A 325 7.81 13.07 9.14
C GLY A 325 7.95 14.37 9.92
N PRO A 326 7.12 14.52 10.99
CA PRO A 326 6.12 13.54 11.45
C PRO A 326 4.81 13.61 10.68
N PHE A 327 3.93 12.62 10.91
CA PHE A 327 2.52 12.55 10.50
C PHE A 327 2.24 12.44 8.99
N THR A 328 3.22 12.64 8.13
CA THR A 328 3.10 12.43 6.69
C THR A 328 4.42 11.94 6.11
N PRO A 329 4.39 11.01 5.14
CA PRO A 329 5.63 10.45 4.57
C PRO A 329 6.36 11.38 3.60
N ASP A 330 5.76 12.49 3.20
CA ASP A 330 6.35 13.46 2.27
C ASP A 330 7.03 14.66 2.95
N ALA A 331 6.99 14.75 4.27
CA ALA A 331 7.74 15.77 5.02
C ALA A 331 9.23 15.38 5.08
N ALA A 332 9.90 15.47 3.95
CA ALA A 332 11.28 15.02 3.77
C ALA A 332 12.28 16.06 4.28
N THR A 333 13.26 15.59 5.07
CA THR A 333 14.36 16.44 5.56
C THR A 333 15.67 15.68 5.46
N PRO A 334 16.71 16.25 4.81
CA PRO A 334 18.02 15.64 4.82
C PRO A 334 18.60 15.65 6.24
N ILE A 335 19.42 14.65 6.56
CA ILE A 335 19.97 14.48 7.92
C ILE A 335 20.76 15.72 8.39
N SER A 336 21.41 16.41 7.47
CA SER A 336 22.18 17.64 7.76
C SER A 336 21.33 18.80 8.30
N GLU A 337 20.02 18.78 8.04
CA GLU A 337 19.08 19.83 8.44
C GLU A 337 18.08 19.35 9.51
N PHE A 338 18.05 18.06 9.80
CA PHE A 338 17.00 17.47 10.63
C PHE A 338 17.05 17.91 12.10
N ALA A 339 18.26 18.04 12.68
CA ALA A 339 18.42 18.50 14.05
C ALA A 339 17.81 19.90 14.27
N GLU A 340 18.05 20.82 13.34
CA GLU A 340 17.45 22.17 13.37
C GLU A 340 15.93 22.10 13.28
N LYS A 341 15.39 21.27 12.38
CA LYS A 341 13.94 21.07 12.24
C LYS A 341 13.30 20.57 13.54
N VAL A 342 13.94 19.62 14.22
CA VAL A 342 13.48 19.10 15.52
C VAL A 342 13.38 20.20 16.56
N LEU A 343 14.43 21.04 16.67
CA LEU A 343 14.50 22.12 17.64
C LEU A 343 13.52 23.24 17.34
N VAL A 344 13.43 23.67 16.09
CA VAL A 344 12.54 24.77 15.65
C VAL A 344 11.07 24.39 15.84
N ASN A 345 10.69 23.16 15.53
CA ASN A 345 9.31 22.69 15.63
C ASN A 345 8.96 22.13 17.02
N GLY A 346 9.91 22.02 17.91
CA GLY A 346 9.68 21.49 19.26
C GLY A 346 9.26 20.01 19.27
N TYR A 347 9.73 19.22 18.31
CA TYR A 347 9.46 17.79 18.32
C TYR A 347 10.11 17.13 19.54
N PRO A 348 9.49 16.08 20.12
CA PRO A 348 10.13 15.34 21.20
C PRO A 348 11.49 14.79 20.75
N ARG A 349 12.56 15.34 21.32
CA ARG A 349 13.93 15.04 20.91
C ARG A 349 14.37 13.63 21.28
N LYS A 350 13.96 13.16 22.46
CA LYS A 350 14.27 11.81 22.93
C LYS A 350 13.57 10.81 22.01
N MET A 351 14.33 9.89 21.45
CA MET A 351 13.81 8.75 20.70
C MET A 351 13.47 7.62 21.65
N GLU A 352 12.23 7.15 21.65
CA GLU A 352 11.77 6.17 22.62
C GLU A 352 11.81 4.73 22.11
N VAL A 353 11.62 4.51 20.81
CA VAL A 353 11.71 3.18 20.20
C VAL A 353 12.24 3.30 18.78
N GLY A 354 13.18 2.41 18.44
CA GLY A 354 13.60 2.17 17.06
C GLY A 354 12.95 0.91 16.53
N LEU A 355 12.39 0.98 15.31
CA LEU A 355 11.72 -0.15 14.67
C LEU A 355 12.31 -0.38 13.28
N ILE A 356 12.88 -1.56 13.06
CA ILE A 356 13.41 -2.00 11.77
C ILE A 356 12.54 -3.13 11.25
N GLY A 357 12.03 -2.99 10.04
CA GLY A 357 11.14 -3.98 9.46
C GLY A 357 10.22 -3.41 8.41
N SER A 358 8.99 -3.91 8.35
CA SER A 358 8.02 -3.67 7.29
C SER A 358 8.44 -4.32 5.96
N CYS A 359 7.50 -4.45 5.03
CA CYS A 359 7.82 -4.92 3.68
C CYS A 359 8.87 -4.07 2.96
N THR A 360 9.01 -2.81 3.37
CA THR A 360 9.93 -1.85 2.76
C THR A 360 11.39 -2.15 3.09
N ASN A 361 11.70 -2.49 4.35
CA ASN A 361 13.08 -2.61 4.83
C ASN A 361 13.28 -3.80 5.78
N SER A 362 13.04 -4.98 5.30
CA SER A 362 13.20 -6.22 6.05
C SER A 362 13.96 -7.30 5.27
N SER A 363 14.66 -6.91 4.21
CA SER A 363 15.48 -7.81 3.41
C SER A 363 16.76 -8.25 4.15
N TYR A 364 17.38 -9.29 3.64
CA TYR A 364 18.70 -9.72 4.15
C TYR A 364 19.72 -8.59 4.13
N GLN A 365 19.77 -7.83 3.03
CA GLN A 365 20.69 -6.68 2.90
C GLN A 365 20.40 -5.61 3.94
N ASP A 366 19.15 -5.26 4.16
CA ASP A 366 18.74 -4.28 5.17
C ASP A 366 19.19 -4.69 6.56
N LEU A 367 18.96 -5.95 6.93
CA LEU A 367 19.36 -6.49 8.23
C LEU A 367 20.88 -6.57 8.35
N SER A 368 21.58 -6.96 7.28
CA SER A 368 23.05 -7.04 7.23
C SER A 368 23.69 -5.67 7.49
N ARG A 369 23.19 -4.62 6.84
CA ARG A 369 23.71 -3.26 7.03
C ARG A 369 23.38 -2.71 8.41
N ALA A 370 22.16 -2.90 8.90
CA ALA A 370 21.79 -2.47 10.25
C ALA A 370 22.58 -3.18 11.34
N VAL A 371 22.81 -4.50 11.20
CA VAL A 371 23.57 -5.27 12.19
C VAL A 371 25.03 -4.89 12.24
N SER A 372 25.59 -4.34 11.15
CA SER A 372 26.97 -3.84 11.17
C SER A 372 27.14 -2.68 12.18
N LEU A 373 26.10 -1.87 12.36
CA LEU A 373 26.08 -0.83 13.39
C LEU A 373 25.87 -1.42 14.79
N ALA A 374 25.01 -2.44 14.89
CA ALA A 374 24.82 -3.14 16.17
C ALA A 374 26.12 -3.78 16.68
N ARG A 375 26.95 -4.33 15.81
CA ARG A 375 28.29 -4.86 16.16
C ARG A 375 29.19 -3.77 16.74
N GLN A 376 29.11 -2.55 16.24
CA GLN A 376 29.89 -1.43 16.73
C GLN A 376 29.56 -1.04 18.19
N VAL A 377 28.38 -1.40 18.68
CA VAL A 377 28.01 -1.19 20.09
C VAL A 377 28.98 -1.92 21.02
N GLU A 378 29.29 -3.17 20.72
CA GLU A 378 30.27 -3.95 21.49
C GLU A 378 31.70 -3.49 21.22
N GLU A 379 32.08 -3.38 19.93
CA GLU A 379 33.43 -3.00 19.49
C GLU A 379 33.89 -1.64 20.04
N LYS A 380 32.97 -0.67 20.14
CA LYS A 380 33.25 0.69 20.57
C LYS A 380 32.79 0.98 22.01
N HIS A 381 32.41 -0.05 22.75
CA HIS A 381 31.92 0.04 24.12
C HIS A 381 30.77 1.01 24.32
N LEU A 382 29.86 1.07 23.32
CA LEU A 382 28.68 1.92 23.36
C LEU A 382 27.55 1.26 24.16
N LYS A 383 26.56 2.07 24.50
CA LYS A 383 25.29 1.63 25.07
C LYS A 383 24.17 2.04 24.14
N VAL A 384 23.24 1.14 23.85
CA VAL A 384 22.04 1.47 23.11
C VAL A 384 21.08 2.25 24.01
N ALA A 385 20.72 3.45 23.57
CA ALA A 385 19.95 4.38 24.41
C ALA A 385 18.44 4.15 24.35
N ALA A 386 17.92 3.56 23.27
CA ALA A 386 16.50 3.30 23.10
C ALA A 386 16.23 1.81 22.82
N PRO A 387 15.05 1.29 23.21
CA PRO A 387 14.60 -0.04 22.79
C PRO A 387 14.57 -0.21 21.29
N LEU A 388 14.88 -1.40 20.80
CA LEU A 388 14.87 -1.77 19.38
C LEU A 388 13.93 -2.93 19.16
N ILE A 389 13.10 -2.82 18.10
CA ILE A 389 12.24 -3.89 17.60
C ILE A 389 12.68 -4.21 16.17
N VAL A 390 12.81 -5.50 15.85
CA VAL A 390 13.18 -5.99 14.51
C VAL A 390 12.14 -6.99 14.03
N ASN A 391 11.55 -6.73 12.85
CA ASN A 391 10.67 -7.64 12.14
C ASN A 391 11.38 -8.14 10.88
N PRO A 392 11.82 -9.40 10.80
CA PRO A 392 12.33 -9.98 9.56
C PRO A 392 11.23 -10.05 8.48
N GLY A 393 11.63 -10.02 7.21
CA GLY A 393 10.67 -9.97 6.11
C GLY A 393 9.96 -11.28 5.81
N SER A 394 10.67 -12.40 6.02
CA SER A 394 10.16 -13.75 5.75
C SER A 394 10.89 -14.77 6.60
N GLU A 395 10.36 -15.99 6.65
CA GLU A 395 11.05 -17.09 7.32
C GLU A 395 12.39 -17.43 6.65
N ARG A 396 12.46 -17.31 5.34
CA ARG A 396 13.72 -17.44 4.59
C ARG A 396 14.77 -16.45 5.08
N ILE A 397 14.40 -15.18 5.19
CA ILE A 397 15.29 -14.11 5.68
C ILE A 397 15.65 -14.34 7.14
N ARG A 398 14.67 -14.64 8.00
CA ARG A 398 14.90 -14.86 9.43
C ARG A 398 15.86 -16.03 9.67
N ALA A 399 15.59 -17.18 9.06
CA ALA A 399 16.43 -18.37 9.22
C ALA A 399 17.85 -18.14 8.68
N THR A 400 17.99 -17.44 7.56
CA THR A 400 19.29 -17.09 6.98
C THR A 400 20.04 -16.12 7.90
N ALA A 401 19.39 -15.08 8.41
CA ALA A 401 19.96 -14.11 9.33
C ALA A 401 20.37 -14.75 10.66
N GLU A 402 19.59 -15.69 11.17
CA GLU A 402 19.91 -16.44 12.39
C GLU A 402 21.17 -17.30 12.17
N ARG A 403 21.22 -18.07 11.08
CA ARG A 403 22.40 -18.88 10.72
C ARG A 403 23.67 -18.03 10.60
N ASP A 404 23.54 -16.83 10.03
CA ASP A 404 24.67 -15.93 9.79
C ASP A 404 24.99 -15.03 11.01
N GLY A 405 24.35 -15.27 12.15
CA GLY A 405 24.64 -14.62 13.43
C GLY A 405 24.05 -13.22 13.63
N MET A 406 23.23 -12.75 12.69
CA MET A 406 22.62 -11.40 12.78
C MET A 406 21.58 -11.30 13.88
N ILE A 407 20.69 -12.28 13.99
CA ILE A 407 19.62 -12.30 15.02
C ILE A 407 20.25 -12.24 16.40
N GLY A 408 21.25 -13.08 16.68
CA GLY A 408 21.95 -13.07 17.96
C GLY A 408 22.65 -11.74 18.27
N THR A 409 23.17 -11.06 17.26
CA THR A 409 23.77 -9.72 17.44
C THR A 409 22.72 -8.67 17.78
N PHE A 410 21.57 -8.67 17.12
CA PHE A 410 20.46 -7.77 17.48
C PHE A 410 19.97 -8.02 18.91
N GLU A 411 19.82 -9.28 19.32
CA GLU A 411 19.40 -9.64 20.67
C GLU A 411 20.41 -9.19 21.73
N LYS A 412 21.70 -9.29 21.46
CA LYS A 412 22.77 -8.81 22.36
C LYS A 412 22.69 -7.32 22.65
N VAL A 413 22.24 -6.51 21.69
CA VAL A 413 22.06 -5.07 21.89
C VAL A 413 20.66 -4.72 22.42
N GLY A 414 19.88 -5.71 22.82
CA GLY A 414 18.59 -5.54 23.46
C GLY A 414 17.41 -5.49 22.53
N ALA A 415 17.57 -5.89 21.26
CA ALA A 415 16.47 -5.96 20.33
C ALA A 415 15.49 -7.08 20.66
N THR A 416 14.20 -6.83 20.47
CA THR A 416 13.17 -7.86 20.44
C THR A 416 12.90 -8.23 18.99
N ILE A 417 13.04 -9.52 18.67
CA ILE A 417 12.74 -10.05 17.33
C ILE A 417 11.27 -10.45 17.29
N MET A 418 10.51 -9.76 16.45
CA MET A 418 9.08 -9.98 16.24
C MET A 418 8.82 -10.97 15.13
N ALA A 419 7.55 -11.35 14.94
CA ALA A 419 7.11 -12.20 13.86
C ALA A 419 7.41 -11.59 12.48
N ASN A 420 7.56 -12.45 11.48
CA ASN A 420 7.67 -12.09 10.07
C ASN A 420 6.31 -11.58 9.56
N ALA A 421 5.94 -10.38 9.95
CA ALA A 421 4.62 -9.81 9.75
C ALA A 421 4.70 -8.28 9.71
N CYS A 422 3.61 -7.64 9.30
CA CYS A 422 3.55 -6.18 9.25
C CYS A 422 3.62 -5.55 10.65
N GLY A 423 3.00 -6.16 11.66
CA GLY A 423 3.07 -5.73 13.05
C GLY A 423 2.80 -4.24 13.25
N PRO A 424 3.73 -3.49 13.87
CA PRO A 424 3.54 -2.07 14.14
C PRO A 424 3.29 -1.21 12.89
N CYS A 425 3.76 -1.64 11.72
CA CYS A 425 3.55 -0.92 10.46
C CYS A 425 2.06 -0.77 10.11
N ILE A 426 1.22 -1.72 10.51
CA ILE A 426 -0.24 -1.72 10.29
C ILE A 426 -1.03 -1.47 11.59
N GLY A 427 -0.39 -1.01 12.65
CA GLY A 427 -1.04 -0.77 13.93
C GLY A 427 -1.29 -2.03 14.76
N GLN A 428 -0.76 -3.16 14.36
CA GLN A 428 -0.76 -4.40 15.14
C GLN A 428 0.43 -4.41 16.09
N TRP A 429 0.35 -3.53 17.08
CA TRP A 429 1.37 -3.35 18.09
C TRP A 429 0.75 -3.07 19.47
N LYS A 430 0.99 -3.95 20.41
CA LYS A 430 0.66 -3.71 21.80
C LYS A 430 1.85 -3.03 22.46
N ARG A 431 1.91 -1.71 22.33
CA ARG A 431 2.94 -0.87 22.94
C ARG A 431 2.53 -0.51 24.37
N GLU A 432 3.37 -0.87 25.32
CA GLU A 432 3.22 -0.42 26.68
C GLU A 432 3.89 0.95 26.86
N THR A 433 3.17 1.91 27.40
CA THR A 433 3.67 3.25 27.72
C THR A 433 3.20 3.66 29.10
N ASP A 434 4.09 4.32 29.83
CA ASP A 434 3.84 4.83 31.17
C ASP A 434 2.92 6.05 31.17
N ASN A 435 2.90 6.82 30.09
CA ASN A 435 2.05 8.00 29.94
C ASN A 435 1.59 8.20 28.50
N PRO A 436 0.37 7.75 28.14
CA PRO A 436 -0.15 7.87 26.78
C PRO A 436 -0.47 9.31 26.36
N THR A 437 -0.55 10.26 27.28
CA THR A 437 -0.82 11.66 26.99
C THR A 437 0.44 12.46 26.66
N ARG A 438 1.62 11.91 26.97
CA ARG A 438 2.90 12.55 26.71
C ARG A 438 3.27 12.43 25.22
N LYS A 439 3.68 13.54 24.63
CA LYS A 439 4.27 13.52 23.30
C LYS A 439 5.58 12.74 23.31
N ASN A 440 5.73 11.85 22.35
CA ASN A 440 6.92 10.99 22.25
C ASN A 440 7.29 10.77 20.78
N SER A 441 8.54 10.42 20.51
CA SER A 441 9.05 10.16 19.18
C SER A 441 9.52 8.73 19.01
N ILE A 442 9.18 8.14 17.86
CA ILE A 442 9.70 6.86 17.38
C ILE A 442 10.30 7.04 15.99
N VAL A 443 11.32 6.26 15.66
CA VAL A 443 11.89 6.19 14.31
C VAL A 443 11.74 4.79 13.77
N THR A 444 11.24 4.69 12.56
CA THR A 444 10.94 3.40 11.91
C THR A 444 11.55 3.34 10.52
N SER A 445 11.87 2.14 10.06
CA SER A 445 12.19 1.89 8.65
C SER A 445 10.95 1.54 7.82
N PHE A 446 9.77 1.85 8.33
CA PHE A 446 8.48 1.56 7.71
C PHE A 446 8.21 2.48 6.50
N ASN A 447 6.99 2.46 6.02
CA ASN A 447 6.58 3.24 4.85
C ASN A 447 5.61 4.38 5.18
N ARG A 448 4.84 4.27 6.28
CA ARG A 448 3.82 5.25 6.68
C ARG A 448 3.98 5.68 8.13
N ASN A 449 3.64 6.93 8.40
CA ASN A 449 3.79 7.55 9.70
C ASN A 449 2.58 8.44 10.06
N PHE A 450 1.40 8.14 9.53
CA PHE A 450 0.18 8.86 9.85
C PHE A 450 -0.08 8.86 11.36
N ALA A 451 -0.78 9.87 11.85
CA ALA A 451 -1.19 9.93 13.25
C ALA A 451 -1.94 8.66 13.66
N LYS A 452 -1.63 8.13 14.85
CA LYS A 452 -2.19 6.89 15.41
C LYS A 452 -1.84 5.61 14.65
N ARG A 453 -1.11 5.67 13.55
CA ARG A 453 -0.85 4.52 12.68
C ARG A 453 -0.17 3.36 13.38
N ALA A 454 0.90 3.62 14.11
CA ALA A 454 1.75 2.58 14.69
C ALA A 454 1.16 1.96 15.98
N ASP A 455 0.70 2.80 16.89
CA ASP A 455 0.32 2.40 18.26
C ASP A 455 -1.05 2.92 18.73
N GLY A 456 -1.81 3.54 17.83
CA GLY A 456 -3.11 4.12 18.15
C GLY A 456 -3.07 5.43 18.95
N ASN A 457 -1.88 5.92 19.29
CA ASN A 457 -1.69 7.11 20.13
C ASN A 457 -1.45 8.37 19.28
N PRO A 458 -2.31 9.40 19.35
CA PRO A 458 -2.12 10.64 18.60
C PRO A 458 -0.90 11.45 19.03
N ASN A 459 -0.32 11.17 20.20
CA ASN A 459 0.86 11.83 20.73
C ASN A 459 2.18 11.19 20.31
N THR A 460 2.13 10.13 19.51
CA THR A 460 3.32 9.48 18.96
C THR A 460 3.74 10.17 17.66
N TYR A 461 4.91 10.79 17.68
CA TYR A 461 5.56 11.38 16.52
C TYR A 461 6.39 10.32 15.82
N ALA A 462 5.88 9.80 14.72
CA ALA A 462 6.54 8.75 13.97
C ALA A 462 7.32 9.35 12.77
N PHE A 463 8.58 8.94 12.67
CA PHE A 463 9.48 9.33 11.59
C PHE A 463 9.89 8.09 10.79
N VAL A 464 10.11 8.30 9.49
CA VAL A 464 10.51 7.25 8.57
C VAL A 464 11.93 7.52 8.09
N ALA A 465 12.80 6.52 8.21
CA ALA A 465 14.20 6.58 7.79
C ALA A 465 14.68 5.22 7.28
N SER A 466 15.91 5.16 6.76
CA SER A 466 16.55 3.89 6.42
C SER A 466 16.76 3.00 7.66
N PRO A 467 16.91 1.68 7.49
CA PRO A 467 17.27 0.80 8.60
C PRO A 467 18.57 1.21 9.29
N GLU A 468 19.56 1.62 8.52
CA GLU A 468 20.87 2.05 9.02
C GLU A 468 20.74 3.30 9.89
N LEU A 469 20.02 4.30 9.41
CA LEU A 469 19.81 5.53 10.16
C LEU A 469 18.92 5.28 11.39
N THR A 470 17.91 4.46 11.27
CA THR A 470 17.08 4.02 12.40
C THR A 470 17.93 3.36 13.48
N MET A 471 18.84 2.48 13.09
CA MET A 471 19.77 1.84 14.03
C MET A 471 20.70 2.84 14.73
N ALA A 472 21.29 3.75 13.95
CA ALA A 472 22.18 4.80 14.50
C ALA A 472 21.46 5.69 15.51
N LEU A 473 20.25 6.13 15.20
CA LEU A 473 19.43 6.95 16.09
C LEU A 473 18.97 6.16 17.34
N THR A 474 18.75 4.87 17.20
CA THR A 474 18.43 3.99 18.33
C THR A 474 19.60 3.89 19.30
N ILE A 475 20.82 3.78 18.78
CA ILE A 475 22.05 3.77 19.61
C ILE A 475 22.17 5.10 20.35
N ALA A 476 21.97 6.21 19.67
CA ALA A 476 22.08 7.56 20.24
C ALA A 476 20.91 7.93 21.17
N GLY A 477 19.70 7.46 20.88
CA GLY A 477 18.49 7.82 21.61
C GLY A 477 18.05 9.28 21.42
N ASP A 478 18.52 9.94 20.38
CA ASP A 478 18.38 11.38 20.16
C ASP A 478 18.11 11.68 18.69
N LEU A 479 16.96 12.27 18.39
CA LEU A 479 16.58 12.67 17.01
C LEU A 479 17.56 13.68 16.40
N CYS A 480 18.26 14.47 17.21
CA CYS A 480 19.21 15.47 16.73
C CYS A 480 20.59 14.89 16.38
N PHE A 481 20.80 13.59 16.60
CA PHE A 481 22.06 12.94 16.29
C PHE A 481 22.25 12.76 14.77
N ASN A 482 23.37 13.27 14.23
CA ASN A 482 23.77 13.06 12.86
C ASN A 482 25.00 12.14 12.81
N PRO A 483 24.86 10.87 12.39
CA PRO A 483 25.98 9.92 12.43
C PRO A 483 27.12 10.29 11.47
N LEU A 484 26.90 11.18 10.51
CA LEU A 484 27.92 11.63 9.57
C LEU A 484 28.91 12.61 10.23
N THR A 485 28.46 13.36 11.22
CA THR A 485 29.25 14.46 11.82
C THR A 485 29.44 14.33 13.33
N ASP A 486 28.50 13.71 14.04
CA ASP A 486 28.46 13.73 15.49
C ASP A 486 29.19 12.51 16.09
N VAL A 487 29.55 12.64 17.36
CA VAL A 487 30.18 11.57 18.14
C VAL A 487 29.30 11.18 19.29
N LEU A 488 29.47 9.94 19.75
CA LEU A 488 28.81 9.40 20.95
C LEU A 488 29.88 9.25 22.06
N VAL A 489 29.41 9.27 23.30
CA VAL A 489 30.28 9.00 24.45
C VAL A 489 30.08 7.55 24.84
N ASN A 490 31.16 6.75 24.86
CA ASN A 490 31.11 5.36 25.21
C ASN A 490 31.11 5.15 26.74
N ARG A 491 31.09 3.88 27.20
CA ARG A 491 31.03 3.52 28.63
C ARG A 491 32.26 3.96 29.40
N GLU A 492 33.39 4.15 28.73
CA GLU A 492 34.65 4.63 29.33
C GLU A 492 34.77 6.15 29.32
N GLY A 493 33.75 6.88 28.80
CA GLY A 493 33.75 8.32 28.70
C GLY A 493 34.48 8.87 27.45
N GLU A 494 34.86 8.02 26.53
CA GLU A 494 35.54 8.39 25.31
C GLU A 494 34.56 8.82 24.22
N LYS A 495 34.96 9.80 23.42
CA LYS A 495 34.20 10.22 22.23
C LYS A 495 34.50 9.27 21.08
N VAL A 496 33.50 8.62 20.57
CA VAL A 496 33.60 7.67 19.46
C VAL A 496 32.63 8.04 18.33
N LYS A 497 33.05 7.82 17.11
CA LYS A 497 32.20 8.03 15.93
C LYS A 497 31.77 6.68 15.38
N LEU A 498 30.51 6.55 15.00
CA LEU A 498 30.03 5.39 14.28
C LEU A 498 30.66 5.33 12.89
N SER A 499 31.18 4.17 12.53
CA SER A 499 31.64 3.90 11.18
C SER A 499 30.45 3.69 10.25
N GLU A 500 30.64 4.00 8.98
CA GLU A 500 29.61 3.80 7.96
C GLU A 500 29.09 2.34 7.94
N PRO A 501 27.79 2.14 7.70
CA PRO A 501 27.25 0.79 7.61
C PRO A 501 27.84 0.02 6.44
N VAL A 502 28.09 -1.25 6.65
CA VAL A 502 28.52 -2.20 5.63
C VAL A 502 27.64 -3.44 5.70
N GLY A 503 27.50 -4.16 4.60
CA GLY A 503 26.68 -5.37 4.59
C GLY A 503 26.71 -6.08 3.25
N GLU A 504 26.19 -7.31 3.27
CA GLU A 504 26.11 -8.16 2.10
C GLU A 504 24.80 -7.94 1.36
N GLU A 505 24.87 -7.81 0.05
CA GLU A 505 23.70 -7.72 -0.83
C GLU A 505 22.87 -9.01 -0.76
N LEU A 506 23.54 -10.15 -0.82
CA LEU A 506 22.97 -11.48 -0.73
C LEU A 506 23.79 -12.31 0.28
N PRO A 507 23.17 -13.32 0.91
CA PRO A 507 23.90 -14.15 1.87
C PRO A 507 25.06 -14.90 1.18
N PRO A 508 26.29 -14.79 1.68
CA PRO A 508 27.46 -15.45 1.07
C PRO A 508 27.34 -16.97 0.99
N LYS A 509 26.57 -17.57 1.89
CA LYS A 509 26.34 -19.03 1.95
C LYS A 509 24.99 -19.43 1.31
N GLY A 510 24.33 -18.51 0.59
CA GLY A 510 23.00 -18.72 0.04
C GLY A 510 21.88 -18.54 1.06
N PHE A 511 20.67 -18.45 0.57
CA PHE A 511 19.48 -18.39 1.42
C PHE A 511 19.14 -19.78 1.99
N ALA A 512 18.54 -19.79 3.18
CA ALA A 512 17.82 -20.95 3.70
C ALA A 512 16.60 -21.27 2.83
N GLU A 513 16.02 -22.46 2.95
CA GLU A 513 14.79 -22.82 2.26
C GLU A 513 13.67 -21.86 2.66
N GLY A 514 12.82 -21.49 1.69
CA GLY A 514 11.82 -20.42 1.86
C GLY A 514 10.38 -20.85 1.68
N SER A 515 10.11 -22.16 1.63
CA SER A 515 8.76 -22.69 1.46
C SER A 515 8.06 -23.08 2.77
N GLU A 516 8.69 -22.86 3.91
CA GLU A 516 8.06 -23.09 5.20
C GLU A 516 6.80 -22.25 5.35
N GLY A 517 5.72 -22.88 5.77
CA GLY A 517 4.43 -22.22 5.91
C GLY A 517 3.60 -22.14 4.64
N TYR A 518 4.08 -22.63 3.50
CA TYR A 518 3.28 -22.72 2.28
C TYR A 518 2.42 -23.97 2.27
N ILE A 519 1.14 -23.79 1.97
CA ILE A 519 0.18 -24.87 1.73
C ILE A 519 -0.33 -24.77 0.29
N ALA A 520 -0.04 -25.78 -0.51
CA ALA A 520 -0.56 -25.89 -1.86
C ALA A 520 -2.07 -26.20 -1.83
N PRO A 521 -2.83 -25.74 -2.83
CA PRO A 521 -4.25 -26.08 -2.93
C PRO A 521 -4.43 -27.58 -3.09
N SER A 522 -5.46 -28.14 -2.43
CA SER A 522 -5.82 -29.55 -2.52
C SER A 522 -6.60 -29.83 -3.79
N SER A 523 -6.47 -31.05 -4.31
CA SER A 523 -7.35 -31.59 -5.36
C SER A 523 -8.72 -32.02 -4.83
N GLU A 524 -8.87 -32.15 -3.51
CA GLU A 524 -10.13 -32.55 -2.87
C GLU A 524 -11.06 -31.34 -2.73
N LYS A 525 -12.37 -31.58 -2.91
CA LYS A 525 -13.38 -30.53 -2.69
C LYS A 525 -13.54 -30.28 -1.18
N VAL A 526 -13.11 -29.10 -0.75
CA VAL A 526 -13.27 -28.63 0.62
C VAL A 526 -14.61 -27.89 0.74
N GLU A 527 -15.39 -28.22 1.77
CA GLU A 527 -16.60 -27.45 2.11
C GLU A 527 -16.21 -26.17 2.87
N ILE A 528 -16.82 -25.07 2.48
CA ILE A 528 -16.63 -23.78 3.14
C ILE A 528 -17.84 -23.52 4.03
N ASN A 529 -17.60 -23.45 5.33
CA ASN A 529 -18.64 -23.17 6.31
C ASN A 529 -18.39 -21.83 6.99
N VAL A 530 -19.35 -20.91 6.86
CA VAL A 530 -19.36 -19.65 7.61
C VAL A 530 -20.49 -19.73 8.62
N ASN A 531 -20.14 -19.67 9.91
CA ASN A 531 -21.12 -19.68 10.98
C ASN A 531 -21.99 -18.41 10.89
N PRO A 532 -23.34 -18.53 10.75
CA PRO A 532 -24.23 -17.37 10.65
C PRO A 532 -24.19 -16.44 11.88
N HIS A 533 -23.72 -16.94 13.01
CA HIS A 533 -23.59 -16.19 14.26
C HIS A 533 -22.16 -15.72 14.53
N SER A 534 -21.25 -15.87 13.57
CA SER A 534 -19.87 -15.43 13.72
C SER A 534 -19.81 -13.92 13.93
N GLN A 535 -18.88 -13.50 14.79
CA GLN A 535 -18.54 -12.08 14.97
C GLN A 535 -17.41 -11.63 14.02
N ARG A 536 -16.77 -12.58 13.34
CA ARG A 536 -15.58 -12.36 12.51
C ARG A 536 -15.85 -12.47 11.00
N LEU A 537 -16.82 -13.30 10.62
CA LEU A 537 -17.12 -13.62 9.22
C LEU A 537 -18.61 -13.47 8.95
N GLN A 538 -18.95 -12.88 7.81
CA GLN A 538 -20.34 -12.68 7.37
C GLN A 538 -20.41 -12.87 5.85
N LEU A 539 -21.31 -13.75 5.39
CA LEU A 539 -21.61 -13.87 3.97
C LEU A 539 -22.19 -12.56 3.45
N LEU A 540 -21.73 -12.16 2.27
CA LEU A 540 -22.17 -10.92 1.65
C LEU A 540 -23.51 -11.04 0.97
N GLN A 541 -24.35 -10.01 1.14
CA GLN A 541 -25.54 -9.79 0.35
C GLN A 541 -25.26 -8.76 -0.74
N PRO A 542 -25.79 -8.93 -1.95
CA PRO A 542 -25.64 -7.92 -3.01
C PRO A 542 -26.23 -6.58 -2.58
N PHE A 543 -25.55 -5.51 -2.91
CA PHE A 543 -26.11 -4.17 -2.71
C PHE A 543 -27.26 -3.91 -3.68
N PRO A 544 -28.29 -3.14 -3.27
CA PRO A 544 -29.42 -2.85 -4.15
C PRO A 544 -29.00 -2.01 -5.37
N ALA A 545 -29.65 -2.27 -6.50
CA ALA A 545 -29.48 -1.47 -7.71
C ALA A 545 -29.98 -0.02 -7.48
N TRP A 546 -29.49 0.88 -8.30
CA TRP A 546 -29.99 2.26 -8.32
C TRP A 546 -31.48 2.31 -8.75
N GLU A 547 -32.26 3.12 -8.04
CA GLU A 547 -33.73 3.16 -8.23
C GLU A 547 -34.15 3.91 -9.49
N GLY A 548 -33.22 4.46 -10.29
CA GLY A 548 -33.54 5.17 -11.52
C GLY A 548 -33.98 6.61 -11.35
N THR A 549 -33.75 7.21 -10.19
CA THR A 549 -34.12 8.59 -9.85
C THR A 549 -32.96 9.39 -9.32
N ASP A 550 -33.06 10.72 -9.35
CA ASP A 550 -32.10 11.59 -8.68
C ASP A 550 -32.06 11.32 -7.17
N LEU A 551 -30.93 11.62 -6.54
CA LEU A 551 -30.76 11.53 -5.09
C LEU A 551 -31.14 12.86 -4.47
N LEU A 552 -32.28 12.89 -3.77
CA LEU A 552 -32.88 14.12 -3.28
C LEU A 552 -32.80 14.23 -1.76
N ASN A 553 -32.53 15.45 -1.27
CA ASN A 553 -32.65 15.84 0.14
C ASN A 553 -31.90 14.94 1.11
N MET A 554 -30.70 14.54 0.74
CA MET A 554 -29.83 13.73 1.62
C MET A 554 -29.24 14.61 2.73
N PRO A 555 -29.34 14.22 4.00
CA PRO A 555 -28.64 14.92 5.06
C PRO A 555 -27.12 14.79 4.87
N LEU A 556 -26.41 15.85 5.20
CA LEU A 556 -24.96 15.82 5.31
C LEU A 556 -24.57 14.96 6.51
N LEU A 557 -23.90 13.84 6.27
CA LEU A 557 -23.43 12.98 7.36
C LEU A 557 -22.22 13.60 8.06
N ILE A 558 -21.22 13.99 7.26
CA ILE A 558 -20.01 14.68 7.74
C ILE A 558 -19.45 15.56 6.63
N LYS A 559 -18.94 16.72 7.00
CA LYS A 559 -18.02 17.53 6.20
C LYS A 559 -16.64 17.39 6.79
N ALA A 560 -15.83 16.49 6.19
CA ALA A 560 -14.51 16.20 6.68
C ALA A 560 -13.54 17.35 6.36
N GLN A 561 -12.73 17.72 7.33
CA GLN A 561 -11.72 18.76 7.24
C GLN A 561 -10.34 18.17 7.18
N GLY A 562 -9.50 18.66 6.28
CA GLY A 562 -8.11 18.27 6.17
C GLY A 562 -7.92 16.86 5.61
N LYS A 563 -6.83 16.23 6.00
CA LYS A 563 -6.44 14.90 5.55
C LYS A 563 -7.43 13.83 6.03
N CYS A 564 -7.99 13.06 5.10
CA CYS A 564 -8.88 11.95 5.39
C CYS A 564 -8.39 10.69 4.67
N THR A 565 -7.57 9.91 5.36
CA THR A 565 -6.96 8.68 4.86
C THR A 565 -7.89 7.48 5.06
N THR A 566 -7.53 6.34 4.49
CA THR A 566 -8.25 5.08 4.79
C THR A 566 -8.13 4.69 6.27
N ASP A 567 -7.11 5.15 6.98
CA ASP A 567 -7.01 4.99 8.44
C ASP A 567 -8.03 5.83 9.22
N HIS A 568 -8.53 6.92 8.64
CA HIS A 568 -9.61 7.72 9.22
C HIS A 568 -11.00 7.18 8.85
N ILE A 569 -11.11 6.50 7.71
CA ILE A 569 -12.40 6.00 7.20
C ILE A 569 -12.68 4.59 7.74
N SER A 570 -11.73 3.68 7.62
CA SER A 570 -11.82 2.29 8.10
C SER A 570 -10.45 1.86 8.64
N MET A 571 -10.22 2.16 9.89
CA MET A 571 -8.93 1.99 10.54
C MET A 571 -8.53 0.53 10.74
N ALA A 572 -7.25 0.31 10.90
CA ALA A 572 -6.64 -0.97 11.23
C ALA A 572 -6.57 -1.20 12.75
N GLY A 573 -5.49 -1.76 13.26
CA GLY A 573 -5.32 -2.09 14.67
C GLY A 573 -6.37 -3.10 15.14
N PRO A 574 -7.07 -2.85 16.24
CA PRO A 574 -8.08 -3.77 16.79
C PRO A 574 -9.22 -4.10 15.82
N TRP A 575 -9.51 -3.23 14.88
CA TRP A 575 -10.58 -3.40 13.90
C TRP A 575 -10.26 -4.45 12.82
N LEU A 576 -9.00 -4.84 12.66
CA LEU A 576 -8.61 -5.89 11.71
C LEU A 576 -9.34 -7.22 11.97
N ARG A 577 -9.76 -7.47 13.20
CA ARG A 577 -10.55 -8.65 13.56
C ARG A 577 -11.90 -8.76 12.83
N PHE A 578 -12.44 -7.65 12.34
CA PHE A 578 -13.75 -7.60 11.69
C PHE A 578 -13.68 -7.48 10.16
N ARG A 579 -12.51 -7.65 9.56
CA ARG A 579 -12.33 -7.49 8.10
C ARG A 579 -13.17 -8.45 7.25
N GLY A 580 -13.63 -9.54 7.81
CA GLY A 580 -14.55 -10.48 7.16
C GLY A 580 -16.03 -10.30 7.53
N HIS A 581 -16.38 -9.29 8.31
CA HIS A 581 -17.74 -9.07 8.81
C HIS A 581 -18.17 -7.61 8.55
N LEU A 582 -18.88 -7.40 7.43
CA LEU A 582 -19.20 -6.04 6.96
C LEU A 582 -20.03 -5.24 7.97
N GLU A 583 -21.00 -5.85 8.61
CA GLU A 583 -21.82 -5.18 9.62
C GLU A 583 -21.00 -4.69 10.81
N ASN A 584 -20.17 -5.58 11.39
CA ASN A 584 -19.37 -5.24 12.57
C ASN A 584 -18.27 -4.23 12.26
N ILE A 585 -17.59 -4.35 11.11
CA ILE A 585 -16.54 -3.40 10.74
C ILE A 585 -17.10 -1.99 10.48
N SER A 586 -18.35 -1.90 10.03
CA SER A 586 -19.00 -0.63 9.74
C SER A 586 -19.19 0.26 10.96
N ASP A 587 -19.05 -0.28 12.18
CA ASP A 587 -19.04 0.49 13.42
C ASP A 587 -17.90 1.52 13.49
N ASN A 588 -16.82 1.33 12.73
CA ASN A 588 -15.69 2.26 12.70
C ASN A 588 -15.75 3.30 11.58
N MET A 589 -16.80 3.29 10.76
CA MET A 589 -16.88 4.14 9.58
C MET A 589 -16.67 5.63 9.92
N LEU A 590 -15.64 6.21 9.30
CA LEU A 590 -15.27 7.63 9.44
C LEU A 590 -15.00 8.08 10.89
N MET A 591 -14.71 7.14 11.78
CA MET A 591 -14.42 7.43 13.19
C MET A 591 -13.20 8.37 13.38
N GLY A 592 -12.25 8.34 12.46
CA GLY A 592 -11.05 9.19 12.51
C GLY A 592 -11.16 10.49 11.70
N ALA A 593 -12.24 10.70 10.97
CA ALA A 593 -12.43 11.92 10.19
C ALA A 593 -12.76 13.11 11.11
N VAL A 594 -12.14 14.26 10.83
CA VAL A 594 -12.39 15.50 11.58
C VAL A 594 -13.58 16.22 10.99
N ASN A 595 -14.60 16.51 11.82
CA ASN A 595 -15.75 17.29 11.42
C ASN A 595 -15.38 18.78 11.32
N ALA A 596 -15.57 19.37 10.13
CA ALA A 596 -15.23 20.77 9.88
C ALA A 596 -16.01 21.77 10.76
N PHE A 597 -17.18 21.41 11.25
CA PHE A 597 -18.04 22.31 12.02
C PHE A 597 -17.67 22.42 13.50
N ASN A 598 -17.06 21.40 14.09
CA ASN A 598 -16.68 21.40 15.50
C ASN A 598 -15.20 21.05 15.76
N GLY A 599 -14.46 20.63 14.72
CA GLY A 599 -13.05 20.26 14.86
C GLY A 599 -12.81 18.93 15.59
N GLU A 600 -13.86 18.17 15.87
CA GLU A 600 -13.79 16.91 16.62
C GLU A 600 -13.82 15.69 15.69
N THR A 601 -13.35 14.57 16.18
CA THR A 601 -13.48 13.26 15.54
C THR A 601 -14.66 12.49 16.11
N ASN A 602 -15.29 11.67 15.28
CA ASN A 602 -16.43 10.82 15.65
C ASN A 602 -17.57 11.55 16.36
N SER A 603 -17.83 12.78 15.94
CA SER A 603 -18.87 13.65 16.50
C SER A 603 -19.52 14.47 15.39
N VAL A 604 -20.70 14.04 14.95
CA VAL A 604 -21.47 14.69 13.90
C VAL A 604 -22.92 14.96 14.33
N TRP A 605 -23.53 15.97 13.71
CA TRP A 605 -24.93 16.28 13.97
C TRP A 605 -25.83 15.18 13.44
N ASN A 606 -26.62 14.61 14.34
CA ASN A 606 -27.66 13.64 13.99
C ASN A 606 -29.00 14.37 13.89
N ARG A 607 -29.52 14.48 12.68
CA ARG A 607 -30.78 15.17 12.39
C ARG A 607 -31.99 14.50 13.06
N SER A 608 -31.96 13.17 13.19
CA SER A 608 -33.10 12.42 13.79
C SER A 608 -33.20 12.62 15.29
N THR A 609 -32.10 12.86 15.98
CA THR A 609 -32.06 13.07 17.44
C THR A 609 -31.86 14.52 17.86
N ASN A 610 -31.49 15.40 16.91
CA ASN A 610 -31.05 16.78 17.17
C ASN A 610 -29.92 16.88 18.21
N THR A 611 -28.98 15.93 18.12
CA THR A 611 -27.79 15.87 19.00
C THR A 611 -26.55 15.46 18.21
N TYR A 612 -25.38 15.74 18.75
CA TYR A 612 -24.13 15.18 18.22
C TYR A 612 -23.98 13.73 18.65
N GLY A 613 -23.42 12.92 17.78
CA GLY A 613 -23.16 11.50 18.03
C GLY A 613 -22.11 10.90 17.10
N PRO A 614 -21.78 9.61 17.28
CA PRO A 614 -20.84 8.90 16.44
C PRO A 614 -21.28 8.92 14.97
N VAL A 615 -20.30 8.96 14.05
CA VAL A 615 -20.58 8.99 12.59
C VAL A 615 -21.33 7.72 12.16
N SER A 616 -20.81 6.55 12.51
CA SER A 616 -21.42 5.26 12.15
C SER A 616 -22.82 5.10 12.77
N GLY A 617 -22.98 5.46 14.03
CA GLY A 617 -24.28 5.44 14.72
C GLY A 617 -25.33 6.34 14.07
N THR A 618 -24.91 7.51 13.64
CA THR A 618 -25.78 8.46 12.90
C THR A 618 -26.19 7.89 11.55
N ALA A 619 -25.23 7.33 10.78
CA ALA A 619 -25.53 6.70 9.50
C ALA A 619 -26.46 5.47 9.64
N LYS A 620 -26.27 4.66 10.68
CA LYS A 620 -27.15 3.51 10.98
C LYS A 620 -28.58 3.96 11.27
N MET A 621 -28.75 5.04 12.03
CA MET A 621 -30.06 5.58 12.32
C MET A 621 -30.74 6.09 11.05
N TYR A 622 -30.05 6.83 10.20
CA TYR A 622 -30.58 7.27 8.91
C TYR A 622 -30.98 6.07 8.04
N LYS A 623 -30.12 5.05 7.94
CA LYS A 623 -30.40 3.82 7.19
C LYS A 623 -31.68 3.13 7.70
N SER A 624 -31.85 3.01 9.02
CA SER A 624 -33.06 2.41 9.63
C SER A 624 -34.34 3.16 9.32
N GLU A 625 -34.24 4.44 9.05
CA GLU A 625 -35.35 5.33 8.66
C GLU A 625 -35.52 5.43 7.13
N GLY A 626 -34.75 4.67 6.37
CA GLY A 626 -34.77 4.71 4.89
C GLY A 626 -34.16 5.97 4.28
N ILE A 627 -33.29 6.66 5.02
CA ILE A 627 -32.66 7.92 4.61
C ILE A 627 -31.26 7.64 4.08
N SER A 628 -30.98 8.10 2.86
CA SER A 628 -29.64 8.13 2.29
C SER A 628 -28.90 9.38 2.73
N SER A 629 -27.57 9.30 2.86
CA SER A 629 -26.73 10.42 3.27
C SER A 629 -25.56 10.66 2.33
N ILE A 630 -24.90 11.80 2.51
CA ILE A 630 -23.75 12.24 1.72
C ILE A 630 -22.58 12.63 2.62
N VAL A 631 -21.40 12.31 2.19
CA VAL A 631 -20.12 12.70 2.81
C VAL A 631 -19.43 13.73 1.93
N VAL A 632 -18.91 14.78 2.53
CA VAL A 632 -18.14 15.84 1.88
C VAL A 632 -16.72 15.85 2.45
N ALA A 633 -15.72 15.98 1.61
CA ALA A 633 -14.32 15.94 2.02
C ALA A 633 -13.44 16.88 1.19
N GLU A 634 -12.20 17.03 1.63
CA GLU A 634 -11.20 17.87 0.97
C GLU A 634 -10.31 17.07 0.00
N GLU A 635 -9.03 17.41 -0.06
CA GLU A 635 -8.06 16.86 -1.01
C GLU A 635 -7.63 15.43 -0.70
N ASN A 636 -7.37 14.67 -1.75
CA ASN A 636 -6.77 13.34 -1.68
C ASN A 636 -7.51 12.36 -0.74
N TYR A 637 -8.85 12.42 -0.78
CA TYR A 637 -9.70 11.57 0.06
C TYR A 637 -9.41 10.09 -0.18
N GLY A 638 -9.17 9.36 0.90
CA GLY A 638 -8.90 7.93 0.85
C GLY A 638 -7.43 7.56 0.56
N GLU A 639 -6.49 8.51 0.71
CA GLU A 639 -5.07 8.14 0.60
C GLU A 639 -4.71 7.07 1.64
N GLY A 640 -3.67 6.29 1.36
CA GLY A 640 -3.16 5.27 2.26
C GLY A 640 -3.40 3.86 1.78
N SER A 641 -3.79 2.96 2.69
CA SER A 641 -3.99 1.55 2.38
C SER A 641 -5.15 1.30 1.41
N SER A 642 -5.03 0.28 0.55
CA SER A 642 -6.02 -0.11 -0.44
C SER A 642 -7.24 -0.84 0.16
N ARG A 643 -7.85 -0.26 1.18
CA ARG A 643 -8.97 -0.86 1.91
C ARG A 643 -10.29 -0.63 1.19
N GLU A 644 -10.81 -1.65 0.54
CA GLU A 644 -12.16 -1.56 -0.02
C GLU A 644 -13.25 -1.41 1.05
N HIS A 645 -12.96 -1.83 2.30
CA HIS A 645 -13.83 -1.59 3.46
C HIS A 645 -14.17 -0.10 3.62
N ALA A 646 -13.22 0.78 3.33
CA ALA A 646 -13.44 2.23 3.35
C ALA A 646 -14.48 2.70 2.32
N ALA A 647 -14.77 1.90 1.30
CA ALA A 647 -15.85 2.12 0.33
C ALA A 647 -17.09 1.28 0.65
N MET A 648 -16.92 0.03 1.11
CA MET A 648 -18.04 -0.85 1.43
C MET A 648 -18.82 -0.41 2.66
N GLU A 649 -18.15 0.07 3.70
CA GLU A 649 -18.80 0.51 4.94
C GLU A 649 -19.79 1.67 4.72
N PRO A 650 -19.39 2.78 4.07
CA PRO A 650 -20.36 3.83 3.76
C PRO A 650 -21.48 3.32 2.83
N ARG A 651 -21.17 2.49 1.85
CA ARG A 651 -22.20 1.89 0.98
C ARG A 651 -23.19 1.04 1.78
N PHE A 652 -22.69 0.21 2.67
CA PHE A 652 -23.52 -0.61 3.57
C PHE A 652 -24.40 0.22 4.49
N LEU A 653 -23.90 1.35 4.99
CA LEU A 653 -24.64 2.28 5.85
C LEU A 653 -25.48 3.31 5.07
N ASN A 654 -25.74 3.03 3.79
CA ASN A 654 -26.59 3.85 2.92
C ASN A 654 -26.08 5.29 2.67
N VAL A 655 -24.77 5.50 2.79
CA VAL A 655 -24.13 6.67 2.22
C VAL A 655 -24.07 6.47 0.71
N ARG A 656 -24.62 7.39 -0.07
CA ARG A 656 -24.74 7.20 -1.52
C ARG A 656 -23.71 7.99 -2.31
N VAL A 657 -23.19 9.05 -1.75
CA VAL A 657 -22.32 10.01 -2.44
C VAL A 657 -21.15 10.39 -1.55
N ILE A 658 -19.96 10.39 -2.15
CA ILE A 658 -18.79 11.05 -1.60
C ILE A 658 -18.46 12.21 -2.55
N LEU A 659 -18.50 13.44 -2.03
CA LEU A 659 -18.16 14.66 -2.76
C LEU A 659 -16.87 15.23 -2.16
N ALA A 660 -15.77 15.15 -2.89
CA ALA A 660 -14.44 15.54 -2.42
C ALA A 660 -13.78 16.55 -3.37
N LYS A 661 -12.78 17.27 -2.87
CA LYS A 661 -11.95 18.12 -3.73
C LYS A 661 -11.09 17.30 -4.68
N SER A 662 -10.58 16.14 -4.23
CA SER A 662 -9.92 15.14 -5.03
C SER A 662 -9.91 13.78 -4.32
N PHE A 663 -9.63 12.70 -5.06
CA PHE A 663 -9.55 11.33 -4.54
C PHE A 663 -8.15 10.73 -4.73
N ALA A 664 -7.76 9.86 -3.81
CA ALA A 664 -6.70 8.88 -4.06
C ALA A 664 -7.21 7.82 -5.06
N ARG A 665 -6.34 7.37 -5.96
CA ARG A 665 -6.71 6.48 -7.08
C ARG A 665 -7.44 5.21 -6.64
N ILE A 666 -6.84 4.46 -5.73
CA ILE A 666 -7.40 3.16 -5.30
C ILE A 666 -8.78 3.36 -4.66
N HIS A 667 -8.91 4.39 -3.83
CA HIS A 667 -10.16 4.64 -3.13
C HIS A 667 -11.29 5.08 -4.08
N GLU A 668 -10.99 5.92 -5.06
CA GLU A 668 -11.95 6.28 -6.11
C GLU A 668 -12.44 5.04 -6.85
N THR A 669 -11.54 4.16 -7.25
CA THR A 669 -11.89 2.89 -7.89
C THR A 669 -12.73 2.02 -6.99
N ASN A 670 -12.37 1.89 -5.71
CA ASN A 670 -13.13 1.11 -4.75
C ASN A 670 -14.56 1.65 -4.56
N LEU A 671 -14.72 2.97 -4.50
CA LEU A 671 -16.05 3.60 -4.42
C LEU A 671 -16.91 3.25 -5.65
N LYS A 672 -16.35 3.37 -6.84
CA LYS A 672 -17.05 3.04 -8.09
C LYS A 672 -17.43 1.57 -8.16
N LYS A 673 -16.54 0.66 -7.77
CA LYS A 673 -16.77 -0.79 -7.71
C LYS A 673 -17.92 -1.18 -6.77
N GLN A 674 -18.07 -0.45 -5.68
CA GLN A 674 -19.14 -0.69 -4.70
C GLN A 674 -20.45 0.04 -5.03
N GLY A 675 -20.55 0.65 -6.18
CA GLY A 675 -21.78 1.32 -6.63
C GLY A 675 -22.03 2.68 -5.95
N MET A 676 -21.00 3.26 -5.34
CA MET A 676 -21.03 4.61 -4.79
C MET A 676 -20.93 5.66 -5.91
N LEU A 677 -21.41 6.85 -5.65
CA LEU A 677 -21.21 8.01 -6.51
C LEU A 677 -20.05 8.85 -5.98
N ALA A 678 -18.89 8.77 -6.66
CA ALA A 678 -17.69 9.51 -6.32
C ALA A 678 -17.60 10.76 -7.21
N LEU A 679 -17.80 11.92 -6.61
CA LEU A 679 -17.86 13.22 -7.31
C LEU A 679 -16.79 14.17 -6.79
N THR A 680 -16.32 15.06 -7.65
CA THR A 680 -15.39 16.13 -7.28
C THR A 680 -15.99 17.50 -7.58
N PHE A 681 -15.57 18.50 -6.78
CA PHE A 681 -15.94 19.88 -7.03
C PHE A 681 -15.30 20.37 -8.34
N VAL A 682 -16.08 21.03 -9.19
CA VAL A 682 -15.52 21.79 -10.35
C VAL A 682 -14.77 23.01 -9.83
N ASP A 683 -15.40 23.75 -8.91
CA ASP A 683 -14.77 24.83 -8.15
C ASP A 683 -14.61 24.38 -6.70
N LYS A 684 -13.39 24.20 -6.25
CA LYS A 684 -13.06 23.69 -4.91
C LYS A 684 -13.54 24.63 -3.79
N THR A 685 -13.75 25.91 -4.09
CA THR A 685 -14.31 26.89 -3.12
C THR A 685 -15.77 26.64 -2.81
N ASP A 686 -16.48 25.87 -3.62
CA ASP A 686 -17.87 25.47 -3.34
C ASP A 686 -18.00 24.60 -2.10
N TYR A 687 -16.91 23.97 -1.66
CA TYR A 687 -16.82 23.28 -0.38
C TYR A 687 -17.27 24.19 0.78
N ASP A 688 -16.92 25.47 0.75
CA ASP A 688 -17.23 26.43 1.81
C ASP A 688 -18.71 26.80 1.89
N LYS A 689 -19.51 26.56 0.83
CA LYS A 689 -20.95 26.81 0.80
C LYS A 689 -21.76 25.79 1.60
N ILE A 690 -21.19 24.61 1.86
CA ILE A 690 -21.90 23.50 2.51
C ILE A 690 -21.97 23.74 4.02
N GLN A 691 -23.22 23.76 4.55
CA GLN A 691 -23.52 24.00 5.95
C GLN A 691 -23.93 22.71 6.67
N GLU A 692 -23.78 22.69 7.99
CA GLU A 692 -23.96 21.50 8.84
C GLU A 692 -25.35 20.86 8.71
N HIS A 693 -26.41 21.68 8.60
CA HIS A 693 -27.79 21.22 8.56
C HIS A 693 -28.37 21.12 7.15
N ASP A 694 -27.53 21.21 6.14
CA ASP A 694 -27.97 21.13 4.75
C ASP A 694 -28.59 19.77 4.41
N LEU A 695 -29.64 19.84 3.58
CA LEU A 695 -30.09 18.72 2.78
C LEU A 695 -29.56 18.90 1.37
N ILE A 696 -28.90 17.87 0.85
CA ILE A 696 -28.16 17.96 -0.41
C ILE A 696 -28.76 17.01 -1.43
N SER A 697 -29.01 17.54 -2.62
CA SER A 697 -29.53 16.78 -3.76
C SER A 697 -28.50 16.69 -4.86
N VAL A 698 -28.45 15.54 -5.53
CA VAL A 698 -27.66 15.31 -6.76
C VAL A 698 -28.65 15.16 -7.91
N ILE A 699 -28.58 16.08 -8.85
CA ILE A 699 -29.50 16.20 -9.98
C ILE A 699 -28.80 15.87 -11.28
N GLY A 700 -29.49 15.17 -12.19
CA GLY A 700 -28.97 14.82 -13.51
C GLY A 700 -28.57 13.36 -13.67
N LEU A 701 -28.87 12.49 -12.69
CA LEU A 701 -28.51 11.08 -12.74
C LEU A 701 -29.24 10.30 -13.85
N MET A 702 -30.41 10.77 -14.30
CA MET A 702 -31.11 10.16 -15.44
C MET A 702 -30.29 10.29 -16.73
N ASP A 703 -29.52 11.35 -16.86
CA ASP A 703 -28.63 11.65 -17.98
C ASP A 703 -27.15 11.45 -17.60
N PHE A 704 -26.87 10.53 -16.67
CA PHE A 704 -25.52 10.23 -16.21
C PHE A 704 -24.71 9.55 -17.35
N VAL A 705 -23.80 10.31 -17.93
CA VAL A 705 -22.95 9.90 -19.04
C VAL A 705 -21.52 10.40 -18.83
N PRO A 706 -20.51 9.77 -19.47
CA PRO A 706 -19.14 10.25 -19.37
C PRO A 706 -18.99 11.72 -19.77
N GLY A 707 -18.18 12.46 -19.00
CA GLY A 707 -17.85 13.86 -19.30
C GLY A 707 -18.92 14.89 -19.01
N ARG A 708 -20.11 14.49 -18.56
CA ARG A 708 -21.18 15.42 -18.19
C ARG A 708 -21.21 15.64 -16.69
N ASN A 709 -21.12 16.89 -16.26
CA ASN A 709 -21.23 17.27 -14.85
C ASN A 709 -22.63 16.99 -14.32
N LEU A 710 -22.69 16.74 -13.01
CA LEU A 710 -23.92 16.65 -12.22
C LEU A 710 -24.14 17.94 -11.44
N LYS A 711 -25.37 18.23 -11.11
CA LYS A 711 -25.73 19.42 -10.33
C LYS A 711 -25.92 19.06 -8.87
N ILE A 712 -25.25 19.79 -7.99
CA ILE A 712 -25.44 19.71 -6.54
C ILE A 712 -26.35 20.87 -6.11
N VAL A 713 -27.40 20.57 -5.37
CA VAL A 713 -28.32 21.56 -4.82
C VAL A 713 -28.27 21.48 -3.28
N LEU A 714 -27.92 22.59 -2.65
CA LEU A 714 -27.90 22.73 -1.20
C LEU A 714 -29.20 23.37 -0.74
N HIS A 715 -29.94 22.70 0.15
CA HIS A 715 -31.12 23.23 0.82
C HIS A 715 -30.73 23.59 2.25
N HIS A 716 -30.50 24.87 2.50
CA HIS A 716 -30.08 25.36 3.81
C HIS A 716 -31.23 25.38 4.80
N GLU A 717 -30.94 25.35 6.10
CA GLU A 717 -31.93 25.35 7.18
C GLU A 717 -32.80 26.60 7.18
N ASP A 718 -32.29 27.74 6.75
CA ASP A 718 -33.03 29.02 6.65
C ASP A 718 -33.97 29.09 5.43
N GLY A 719 -34.09 28.03 4.65
CA GLY A 719 -34.92 27.93 3.45
C GLY A 719 -34.29 28.46 2.18
N THR A 720 -33.07 29.02 2.24
CA THR A 720 -32.31 29.43 1.06
C THR A 720 -31.67 28.21 0.35
N LYS A 721 -31.36 28.41 -0.93
CA LYS A 721 -30.71 27.37 -1.76
C LYS A 721 -29.46 27.91 -2.41
N ASP A 722 -28.45 27.06 -2.49
CA ASP A 722 -27.27 27.23 -3.35
C ASP A 722 -27.16 26.05 -4.30
N SER A 723 -26.49 26.25 -5.42
CA SER A 723 -26.21 25.17 -6.35
C SER A 723 -24.85 25.36 -6.99
N PHE A 724 -24.21 24.26 -7.34
CA PHE A 724 -22.96 24.23 -8.07
C PHE A 724 -22.84 22.93 -8.87
N GLU A 725 -21.87 22.87 -9.76
CA GLU A 725 -21.58 21.67 -10.53
C GLU A 725 -20.55 20.79 -9.85
N ALA A 726 -20.75 19.48 -9.95
CA ALA A 726 -19.79 18.46 -9.61
C ALA A 726 -19.39 17.68 -10.88
N GLN A 727 -18.14 17.33 -10.97
CA GLN A 727 -17.60 16.51 -12.05
C GLN A 727 -17.29 15.09 -11.58
N HIS A 728 -17.03 14.20 -12.52
CA HIS A 728 -16.71 12.81 -12.26
C HIS A 728 -15.81 12.23 -13.35
N THR A 729 -15.25 11.08 -13.08
CA THR A 729 -14.37 10.35 -14.00
C THR A 729 -14.97 9.02 -14.47
N TYR A 730 -16.30 8.85 -14.35
CA TYR A 730 -16.98 7.62 -14.76
C TYR A 730 -16.98 7.46 -16.27
N ASN A 731 -16.64 6.27 -16.74
CA ASN A 731 -16.90 5.83 -18.11
C ASN A 731 -18.21 5.03 -18.19
N GLU A 732 -18.58 4.56 -19.37
CA GLU A 732 -19.82 3.81 -19.62
C GLU A 732 -19.94 2.55 -18.73
N GLN A 733 -18.86 1.78 -18.60
CA GLN A 733 -18.82 0.57 -17.79
C GLN A 733 -19.03 0.88 -16.31
N GLN A 734 -18.36 1.90 -15.80
CA GLN A 734 -18.44 2.31 -14.39
C GLN A 734 -19.83 2.89 -14.05
N ILE A 735 -20.47 3.58 -14.99
CA ILE A 735 -21.87 4.00 -14.85
C ILE A 735 -22.77 2.76 -14.76
N GLY A 736 -22.48 1.72 -15.53
CA GLY A 736 -23.15 0.43 -15.42
C GLY A 736 -23.04 -0.18 -14.01
N TRP A 737 -21.88 -0.08 -13.37
CA TRP A 737 -21.71 -0.54 -11.96
C TRP A 737 -22.59 0.26 -10.99
N PHE A 738 -22.63 1.57 -11.15
CA PHE A 738 -23.50 2.40 -10.33
C PHE A 738 -24.98 2.01 -10.48
N ARG A 739 -25.44 1.81 -11.73
CA ARG A 739 -26.82 1.41 -12.01
C ARG A 739 -27.17 0.03 -11.46
N ALA A 740 -26.26 -0.91 -11.55
CA ALA A 740 -26.44 -2.28 -11.04
C ALA A 740 -26.34 -2.39 -9.52
N GLY A 741 -25.78 -1.37 -8.85
CA GLY A 741 -25.56 -1.35 -7.41
C GLY A 741 -24.14 -1.73 -6.98
N SER A 742 -23.39 -2.41 -7.82
CA SER A 742 -21.96 -2.70 -7.67
C SER A 742 -21.40 -3.29 -8.97
N ALA A 743 -20.07 -3.34 -9.10
CA ALA A 743 -19.43 -4.04 -10.20
C ALA A 743 -19.73 -5.54 -10.19
N LEU A 744 -19.82 -6.14 -9.01
CA LEU A 744 -20.16 -7.56 -8.84
C LEU A 744 -21.56 -7.88 -9.37
N ASN A 745 -22.53 -7.01 -9.15
CA ASN A 745 -23.90 -7.17 -9.66
C ASN A 745 -24.01 -6.99 -11.18
N ALA A 746 -23.09 -6.25 -11.79
CA ALA A 746 -23.09 -5.95 -13.22
C ALA A 746 -22.48 -7.06 -14.08
N ARG A 747 -22.00 -8.16 -13.49
CA ARG A 747 -21.40 -9.33 -14.17
C ARG A 747 -22.41 -10.25 -14.80
#